data_203c9109b190efaab8551c0e0abdd99f
#
_entry.id   203c9109b190efaab8551c0e0abdd99f
#
_cell.length_a   1.000
_cell.length_b   1.000
_cell.length_c   1.000
_cell.angle_alpha   90.00
_cell.angle_beta   90.00
_cell.angle_gamma   90.00
#
_symmetry.space_group_name_H-M   'P 1'
#
loop_
_entity.id
_entity.type
_entity.pdbx_description
1 polymer ?
#
loop_
_entity_poly.entity_id
_entity_poly.type
_entity_poly.pdbx_seq_one_letter_code
_entity_poly.pdbx_strand_id
1 'polypeptide(L)'
;MPSRRERANAIRALSMDAVQKANSGHPGAPMGMADIAEVLWRDYLKHNPSNPSFADRDRFVLSNGHGSMLIYSLLHLTGYDLSIDDLKNFRQLHSRTPGHPELGYTPGVETTTGPLGQGLANAVGFALAEKVMGAQFNRPGHNVVDHHTYVFLGDGCMMEGISHEVGSLAGTLGLSKLIAFYDDNGISIDGEVEGWFTDDTPKRFEAYNWQVIRNVDGHDPEEIKTAIETARKSDKPTLICCKTTIGFGSPNKQGKEDCHGAPLGNDEIALTRKALNWNHGPFEIPADIYAEWDAKEAGAAVESEWDKRFAAYAAEFPELAAELSRRLSGKLPADFDAKANAYIAEVAAKGETIASRKASQNALNAFGPLLPELLGGSADLAGSNLTLWKGCKGVSAEDASGNYVYYGVREFGMSAIMNGVALHGGLVPYGATFLMFMEYARNAIRMSALMKQRVIYVFTHDSIGLGEDGPTHQPIEQLTSLRTTPNLDTWRPADAVESAAAWKYALERNDGPSALIFSRQNLNHQTRDAGQIADINRGGYVLKDCAGEPELILISAGSEVGLAVQAWEKLTEQGRKVRVVSMPCTSVYEAQDAGYKQSVLPLQVSARIAIEASHADYWYKYVGLEGRVIGMTTYGESAPAPALFEEFGFTLENILGQADELLED
;
A
#
# COMPACT_ATOMS: atom_id res chain seq x y z
N MET A 1 -8.55 34.55 26.65
CA MET A 1 -8.30 33.48 25.64
C MET A 1 -7.01 32.74 26.03
N PRO A 2 -7.00 31.44 26.02
CA PRO A 2 -5.78 30.67 26.24
C PRO A 2 -4.65 31.04 25.28
N SER A 3 -3.43 31.07 25.78
CA SER A 3 -2.23 31.30 24.96
C SER A 3 -1.97 30.11 24.04
N ARG A 4 -1.15 30.29 22.99
CA ARG A 4 -0.69 29.19 22.14
C ARG A 4 -0.03 28.09 22.96
N ARG A 5 0.80 28.47 23.95
CA ARG A 5 1.48 27.50 24.84
C ARG A 5 0.48 26.68 25.66
N GLU A 6 -0.60 27.26 26.15
CA GLU A 6 -1.62 26.50 26.89
C GLU A 6 -2.36 25.52 25.97
N ARG A 7 -2.64 25.90 24.72
CA ARG A 7 -3.22 24.99 23.72
C ARG A 7 -2.29 23.83 23.38
N ALA A 8 -1.00 24.10 23.18
CA ALA A 8 0.02 23.05 22.97
C ALA A 8 0.17 22.15 24.21
N ASN A 9 0.06 22.73 25.43
CA ASN A 9 0.11 21.95 26.65
C ASN A 9 -1.08 21.01 26.84
N ALA A 10 -2.24 21.29 26.23
CA ALA A 10 -3.35 20.32 26.18
C ALA A 10 -2.95 19.02 25.45
N ILE A 11 -2.22 19.14 24.31
CA ILE A 11 -1.68 17.98 23.59
C ILE A 11 -0.70 17.20 24.48
N ARG A 12 0.21 17.91 25.15
CA ARG A 12 1.21 17.30 26.05
C ARG A 12 0.54 16.55 27.20
N ALA A 13 -0.46 17.18 27.83
CA ALA A 13 -1.21 16.60 28.94
C ALA A 13 -1.94 15.31 28.53
N LEU A 14 -2.72 15.36 27.44
CA LEU A 14 -3.44 14.19 26.93
C LEU A 14 -2.49 13.06 26.57
N SER A 15 -1.35 13.39 25.94
CA SER A 15 -0.38 12.39 25.50
C SER A 15 0.30 11.68 26.67
N MET A 16 0.80 12.43 27.68
CA MET A 16 1.44 11.81 28.83
C MET A 16 0.44 11.02 29.69
N ASP A 17 -0.81 11.50 29.82
CA ASP A 17 -1.84 10.84 30.61
C ASP A 17 -2.28 9.51 29.97
N ALA A 18 -2.50 9.49 28.65
CA ALA A 18 -2.90 8.28 27.95
C ALA A 18 -1.81 7.21 27.96
N VAL A 19 -0.55 7.61 27.70
CA VAL A 19 0.59 6.70 27.76
C VAL A 19 0.78 6.16 29.18
N GLN A 20 0.65 7.01 30.20
CA GLN A 20 0.76 6.58 31.60
C GLN A 20 -0.35 5.62 31.99
N LYS A 21 -1.59 5.92 31.61
CA LYS A 21 -2.73 5.05 31.91
C LYS A 21 -2.61 3.69 31.24
N ALA A 22 -2.18 3.66 29.98
CA ALA A 22 -1.93 2.42 29.25
C ALA A 22 -0.68 1.66 29.76
N ASN A 23 0.16 2.32 30.54
CA ASN A 23 1.50 1.85 30.93
C ASN A 23 2.32 1.38 29.73
N SER A 24 2.10 1.99 28.58
CA SER A 24 2.72 1.65 27.28
C SER A 24 2.55 2.79 26.30
N GLY A 25 3.58 3.13 25.53
CA GLY A 25 3.52 4.13 24.48
C GLY A 25 4.71 5.08 24.47
N HIS A 26 4.64 6.10 23.64
CA HIS A 26 5.73 7.00 23.32
C HIS A 26 5.30 8.45 23.58
N PRO A 27 5.55 9.02 24.77
CA PRO A 27 5.11 10.37 25.10
C PRO A 27 6.04 11.46 24.56
N GLY A 28 7.32 11.12 24.30
CA GLY A 28 8.37 12.09 24.03
C GLY A 28 8.15 12.93 22.77
N ALA A 29 7.92 12.30 21.63
CA ALA A 29 7.66 12.99 20.37
C ALA A 29 6.36 13.83 20.39
N PRO A 30 5.21 13.36 20.89
CA PRO A 30 4.02 14.19 21.07
C PRO A 30 4.26 15.44 21.92
N MET A 31 5.04 15.33 22.97
CA MET A 31 5.36 16.48 23.83
C MET A 31 6.31 17.46 23.16
N GLY A 32 7.29 16.97 22.41
CA GLY A 32 8.24 17.78 21.65
C GLY A 32 7.61 18.55 20.51
N MET A 33 6.74 17.90 19.74
CA MET A 33 6.12 18.47 18.53
C MET A 33 4.81 19.23 18.78
N ALA A 34 4.36 19.37 20.01
CA ALA A 34 3.05 19.96 20.34
C ALA A 34 2.89 21.40 19.85
N ASP A 35 3.92 22.24 19.90
CA ASP A 35 3.85 23.63 19.42
C ASP A 35 3.76 23.68 17.88
N ILE A 36 4.52 22.85 17.18
CA ILE A 36 4.44 22.74 15.71
C ILE A 36 3.04 22.30 15.29
N ALA A 37 2.49 21.30 15.97
CA ALA A 37 1.17 20.78 15.69
C ALA A 37 0.07 21.83 15.99
N GLU A 38 0.20 22.60 17.06
CA GLU A 38 -0.75 23.68 17.38
C GLU A 38 -0.81 24.71 16.27
N VAL A 39 0.35 25.19 15.79
CA VAL A 39 0.38 26.18 14.71
C VAL A 39 -0.20 25.62 13.42
N LEU A 40 0.22 24.41 13.02
CA LEU A 40 -0.24 23.80 11.77
C LEU A 40 -1.76 23.57 11.77
N TRP A 41 -2.26 22.89 12.79
CA TRP A 41 -3.67 22.45 12.83
C TRP A 41 -4.66 23.60 13.05
N ARG A 42 -4.25 24.64 13.76
CA ARG A 42 -5.12 25.79 14.02
C ARG A 42 -5.14 26.82 12.90
N ASP A 43 -3.98 27.10 12.31
CA ASP A 43 -3.84 28.26 11.44
C ASP A 43 -3.81 27.89 9.94
N TYR A 44 -3.45 26.64 9.59
CA TYR A 44 -3.16 26.28 8.20
C TYR A 44 -3.87 25.04 7.66
N LEU A 45 -4.08 24.00 8.47
CA LEU A 45 -4.62 22.73 7.99
C LEU A 45 -6.09 22.88 7.57
N LYS A 46 -6.35 22.64 6.31
CA LYS A 46 -7.70 22.64 5.73
C LYS A 46 -8.37 21.28 6.00
N HIS A 47 -9.26 21.23 6.98
CA HIS A 47 -9.95 20.00 7.36
C HIS A 47 -11.37 20.29 7.87
N ASN A 48 -12.24 19.28 7.88
CA ASN A 48 -13.56 19.37 8.51
C ASN A 48 -13.76 18.19 9.48
N PRO A 49 -13.73 18.42 10.80
CA PRO A 49 -13.96 17.36 11.78
C PRO A 49 -15.31 16.64 11.65
N SER A 50 -16.34 17.35 11.14
CA SER A 50 -17.68 16.78 10.92
C SER A 50 -17.75 15.93 9.65
N ASN A 51 -16.81 16.07 8.71
CA ASN A 51 -16.66 15.26 7.51
C ASN A 51 -15.19 14.91 7.26
N PRO A 52 -14.64 13.87 7.92
CA PRO A 52 -13.26 13.45 7.74
C PRO A 52 -12.90 13.03 6.30
N SER A 53 -13.90 12.78 5.45
CA SER A 53 -13.74 12.40 4.06
C SER A 53 -13.92 13.55 3.06
N PHE A 54 -13.99 14.80 3.53
CA PHE A 54 -14.04 15.99 2.67
C PHE A 54 -13.01 15.90 1.53
N ALA A 55 -13.45 16.03 0.28
CA ALA A 55 -12.66 15.66 -0.88
C ALA A 55 -11.37 16.47 -1.02
N ASP A 56 -11.44 17.79 -0.81
CA ASP A 56 -10.32 18.72 -0.97
C ASP A 56 -9.67 19.12 0.38
N ARG A 57 -9.78 18.25 1.39
CA ARG A 57 -9.06 18.45 2.67
C ARG A 57 -7.55 18.30 2.47
N ASP A 58 -6.77 19.02 3.25
CA ASP A 58 -5.35 18.74 3.37
C ASP A 58 -5.12 17.35 3.97
N ARG A 59 -4.02 16.71 3.63
CA ARG A 59 -3.63 15.41 4.18
C ARG A 59 -2.58 15.60 5.25
N PHE A 60 -2.83 15.07 6.44
CA PHE A 60 -1.85 15.06 7.53
C PHE A 60 -1.36 13.63 7.78
N VAL A 61 -0.05 13.44 7.75
CA VAL A 61 0.61 12.15 7.96
C VAL A 61 1.59 12.24 9.13
N LEU A 62 1.44 11.36 10.09
CA LEU A 62 2.41 11.17 11.17
C LEU A 62 3.32 9.99 10.82
N SER A 63 4.47 10.24 10.15
CA SER A 63 5.41 9.20 9.72
C SER A 63 6.16 8.56 10.88
N ASN A 64 6.45 9.33 11.94
CA ASN A 64 6.89 8.82 13.24
C ASN A 64 5.69 8.33 14.05
N GLY A 65 5.00 7.31 13.52
CA GLY A 65 3.71 6.81 14.01
C GLY A 65 3.72 6.28 15.45
N HIS A 66 4.88 6.00 16.03
CA HIS A 66 5.01 5.70 17.45
C HIS A 66 4.51 6.85 18.34
N GLY A 67 4.61 8.11 17.89
CA GLY A 67 4.05 9.29 18.55
C GLY A 67 2.54 9.44 18.37
N SER A 68 1.80 8.36 18.27
CA SER A 68 0.37 8.32 17.90
C SER A 68 -0.54 9.19 18.75
N MET A 69 -0.21 9.38 20.04
CA MET A 69 -1.00 10.27 20.90
C MET A 69 -0.99 11.73 20.44
N LEU A 70 -0.02 12.16 19.63
CA LEU A 70 -0.07 13.50 19.02
C LEU A 70 -1.30 13.64 18.13
N ILE A 71 -1.46 12.77 17.15
CA ILE A 71 -2.60 12.83 16.22
C ILE A 71 -3.93 12.56 16.92
N TYR A 72 -3.98 11.64 17.89
CA TYR A 72 -5.21 11.37 18.64
C TYR A 72 -5.64 12.57 19.50
N SER A 73 -4.69 13.24 20.14
CA SER A 73 -4.98 14.47 20.89
C SER A 73 -5.50 15.59 19.98
N LEU A 74 -4.89 15.76 18.80
CA LEU A 74 -5.31 16.74 17.80
C LEU A 74 -6.73 16.45 17.28
N LEU A 75 -7.01 15.21 16.90
CA LEU A 75 -8.33 14.82 16.42
C LEU A 75 -9.42 15.01 17.48
N HIS A 76 -9.13 14.65 18.74
CA HIS A 76 -10.04 14.88 19.87
C HIS A 76 -10.29 16.37 20.09
N LEU A 77 -9.23 17.16 20.21
CA LEU A 77 -9.33 18.60 20.53
C LEU A 77 -10.05 19.38 19.42
N THR A 78 -9.78 19.06 18.15
CA THR A 78 -10.39 19.75 17.00
C THR A 78 -11.83 19.35 16.73
N GLY A 79 -12.34 18.30 17.43
CA GLY A 79 -13.76 17.96 17.42
C GLY A 79 -14.16 16.86 16.45
N TYR A 80 -13.21 16.02 16.00
CA TYR A 80 -13.55 14.76 15.34
C TYR A 80 -14.32 13.84 16.29
N ASP A 81 -15.02 12.85 15.76
CA ASP A 81 -15.73 11.85 16.56
C ASP A 81 -14.74 10.89 17.28
N LEU A 82 -14.01 11.46 18.21
CA LEU A 82 -13.05 10.79 19.09
C LEU A 82 -13.18 11.36 20.50
N SER A 83 -13.74 10.58 21.42
CA SER A 83 -14.06 11.03 22.76
C SER A 83 -12.85 10.99 23.70
N ILE A 84 -12.95 11.67 24.85
CA ILE A 84 -11.95 11.58 25.93
C ILE A 84 -11.82 10.14 26.46
N ASP A 85 -12.90 9.37 26.43
CA ASP A 85 -12.90 7.97 26.87
C ASP A 85 -12.19 7.06 25.85
N ASP A 86 -12.22 7.41 24.56
CA ASP A 86 -11.40 6.75 23.55
C ASP A 86 -9.90 6.97 23.84
N LEU A 87 -9.51 8.19 24.22
CA LEU A 87 -8.13 8.50 24.61
C LEU A 87 -7.71 7.75 25.89
N LYS A 88 -8.62 7.64 26.87
CA LYS A 88 -8.39 6.85 28.09
C LYS A 88 -8.22 5.35 27.81
N ASN A 89 -8.74 4.86 26.67
CA ASN A 89 -8.61 3.47 26.22
C ASN A 89 -7.47 3.26 25.22
N PHE A 90 -6.49 4.17 25.19
CA PHE A 90 -5.29 4.03 24.35
C PHE A 90 -4.64 2.65 24.49
N ARG A 91 -4.35 1.99 23.36
CA ARG A 91 -3.73 0.66 23.29
C ARG A 91 -4.54 -0.48 23.94
N GLN A 92 -5.84 -0.31 24.15
CA GLN A 92 -6.69 -1.39 24.65
C GLN A 92 -7.31 -2.19 23.49
N LEU A 93 -7.72 -3.43 23.76
CA LEU A 93 -8.35 -4.27 22.74
C LEU A 93 -9.62 -3.59 22.18
N HIS A 94 -9.74 -3.56 20.86
CA HIS A 94 -10.82 -2.89 20.11
C HIS A 94 -10.94 -1.38 20.33
N SER A 95 -9.88 -0.76 20.85
CA SER A 95 -9.84 0.70 21.01
C SER A 95 -9.81 1.43 19.67
N ARG A 96 -10.43 2.61 19.63
CA ARG A 96 -10.31 3.56 18.51
C ARG A 96 -8.99 4.32 18.48
N THR A 97 -8.13 4.09 19.48
CA THR A 97 -6.80 4.69 19.62
C THR A 97 -5.74 3.58 19.72
N PRO A 98 -5.47 2.84 18.63
CA PRO A 98 -4.45 1.79 18.62
C PRO A 98 -3.05 2.35 18.87
N GLY A 99 -2.08 1.48 19.12
CA GLY A 99 -0.72 1.87 19.50
C GLY A 99 0.02 2.73 18.48
N HIS A 100 -0.31 2.58 17.21
CA HIS A 100 0.11 3.40 16.08
C HIS A 100 -1.12 3.81 15.29
N PRO A 101 -1.11 4.92 14.53
CA PRO A 101 -2.26 5.32 13.74
C PRO A 101 -2.66 4.23 12.74
N GLU A 102 -3.93 3.85 12.74
CA GLU A 102 -4.46 2.83 11.83
C GLU A 102 -5.67 3.38 11.07
N LEU A 103 -5.63 3.24 9.76
CA LEU A 103 -6.71 3.62 8.86
C LEU A 103 -7.99 2.85 9.20
N GLY A 104 -9.10 3.56 9.29
CA GLY A 104 -10.42 2.96 9.56
C GLY A 104 -10.76 2.76 11.04
N TYR A 105 -9.80 2.89 11.95
CA TYR A 105 -10.04 2.83 13.41
C TYR A 105 -10.36 4.21 13.98
N THR A 106 -9.56 5.22 13.63
CA THR A 106 -9.71 6.58 14.15
C THR A 106 -10.17 7.52 13.02
N PRO A 107 -11.32 8.20 13.12
CA PRO A 107 -11.72 9.19 12.13
C PRO A 107 -10.67 10.30 11.98
N GLY A 108 -10.30 10.61 10.73
CA GLY A 108 -9.29 11.63 10.41
C GLY A 108 -7.85 11.10 10.29
N VAL A 109 -7.61 9.83 10.56
CA VAL A 109 -6.32 9.18 10.23
C VAL A 109 -6.29 8.82 8.75
N GLU A 110 -5.34 9.40 8.02
CA GLU A 110 -5.23 9.27 6.56
C GLU A 110 -4.51 8.00 6.10
N THR A 111 -3.61 7.47 6.92
CA THR A 111 -2.84 6.26 6.62
C THR A 111 -2.39 5.55 7.89
N THR A 112 -2.17 4.24 7.79
CA THR A 112 -1.56 3.45 8.85
C THR A 112 -0.05 3.65 8.82
N THR A 113 0.52 4.09 9.95
CA THR A 113 1.96 4.24 10.14
C THR A 113 2.46 3.41 11.34
N GLY A 114 3.76 3.42 11.58
CA GLY A 114 4.44 2.59 12.57
C GLY A 114 5.75 2.07 12.01
N PRO A 115 5.78 1.42 10.83
CA PRO A 115 7.03 1.21 10.10
C PRO A 115 7.58 2.55 9.62
N LEU A 116 8.70 2.99 10.21
CA LEU A 116 9.29 4.31 9.95
C LEU A 116 9.60 4.53 8.46
N GLY A 117 9.49 5.75 7.99
CA GLY A 117 9.75 6.14 6.60
C GLY A 117 8.58 5.91 5.64
N GLN A 118 7.71 4.92 5.86
CA GLN A 118 6.58 4.66 4.97
C GLN A 118 5.52 5.77 5.01
N GLY A 119 5.36 6.47 6.13
CA GLY A 119 4.49 7.64 6.20
C GLY A 119 4.94 8.76 5.27
N LEU A 120 6.24 9.05 5.17
CA LEU A 120 6.77 9.98 4.18
C LEU A 120 6.48 9.51 2.75
N ALA A 121 6.65 8.23 2.48
CA ALA A 121 6.36 7.65 1.17
C ALA A 121 4.86 7.75 0.80
N ASN A 122 3.96 7.50 1.75
CA ASN A 122 2.53 7.72 1.55
C ASN A 122 2.22 9.21 1.31
N ALA A 123 2.89 10.13 2.02
CA ALA A 123 2.74 11.57 1.81
C ALA A 123 3.19 11.99 0.40
N VAL A 124 4.26 11.41 -0.13
CA VAL A 124 4.67 11.58 -1.53
C VAL A 124 3.57 11.08 -2.47
N GLY A 125 2.94 9.94 -2.16
CA GLY A 125 1.81 9.40 -2.92
C GLY A 125 0.59 10.31 -2.92
N PHE A 126 0.22 10.89 -1.78
CA PHE A 126 -0.84 11.90 -1.67
C PHE A 126 -0.55 13.13 -2.53
N ALA A 127 0.65 13.69 -2.42
CA ALA A 127 1.03 14.87 -3.18
C ALA A 127 1.13 14.60 -4.69
N LEU A 128 1.57 13.40 -5.08
CA LEU A 128 1.57 12.97 -6.48
C LEU A 128 0.15 12.85 -7.02
N ALA A 129 -0.75 12.22 -6.27
CA ALA A 129 -2.15 12.07 -6.67
C ALA A 129 -2.85 13.44 -6.80
N GLU A 130 -2.62 14.36 -5.85
CA GLU A 130 -3.13 15.73 -5.94
C GLU A 130 -2.63 16.41 -7.22
N LYS A 131 -1.31 16.35 -7.51
CA LYS A 131 -0.71 16.97 -8.68
C LYS A 131 -1.28 16.42 -9.99
N VAL A 132 -1.41 15.09 -10.11
CA VAL A 132 -1.99 14.41 -11.29
C VAL A 132 -3.46 14.76 -11.47
N MET A 133 -4.26 14.66 -10.41
CA MET A 133 -5.69 14.98 -10.47
C MET A 133 -5.92 16.47 -10.71
N GLY A 134 -5.13 17.34 -10.10
CA GLY A 134 -5.18 18.78 -10.36
C GLY A 134 -4.93 19.10 -11.84
N ALA A 135 -3.93 18.47 -12.45
CA ALA A 135 -3.65 18.63 -13.88
C ALA A 135 -4.78 18.12 -14.79
N GLN A 136 -5.48 17.07 -14.38
CA GLN A 136 -6.58 16.50 -15.15
C GLN A 136 -7.91 17.27 -15.00
N PHE A 137 -8.23 17.74 -13.79
CA PHE A 137 -9.54 18.28 -13.46
C PHE A 137 -9.61 19.80 -13.30
N ASN A 138 -8.55 20.47 -12.80
CA ASN A 138 -8.60 21.90 -12.60
C ASN A 138 -8.74 22.65 -13.93
N ARG A 139 -9.52 23.73 -13.92
CA ARG A 139 -9.73 24.62 -15.07
C ARG A 139 -9.56 26.07 -14.61
N PRO A 140 -9.26 27.01 -15.54
CA PRO A 140 -9.15 28.43 -15.19
C PRO A 140 -10.36 28.91 -14.39
N GLY A 141 -10.12 29.44 -13.20
CA GLY A 141 -11.18 29.87 -12.27
C GLY A 141 -11.79 28.77 -11.41
N HIS A 142 -11.45 27.51 -11.61
CA HIS A 142 -12.01 26.35 -10.90
C HIS A 142 -10.92 25.37 -10.44
N ASN A 143 -10.30 25.67 -9.31
CA ASN A 143 -9.37 24.74 -8.66
C ASN A 143 -10.18 23.81 -7.72
N VAL A 144 -10.62 22.66 -8.25
CA VAL A 144 -11.44 21.69 -7.51
C VAL A 144 -10.59 20.62 -6.81
N VAL A 145 -9.31 20.51 -7.16
CA VAL A 145 -8.30 19.70 -6.49
C VAL A 145 -7.13 20.63 -6.14
N ASP A 146 -7.07 21.06 -4.87
CA ASP A 146 -6.11 22.09 -4.45
C ASP A 146 -5.84 21.99 -2.93
N HIS A 147 -5.13 20.93 -2.52
CA HIS A 147 -4.81 20.67 -1.13
C HIS A 147 -3.34 20.34 -0.92
N HIS A 148 -2.85 20.58 0.28
CA HIS A 148 -1.49 20.27 0.69
C HIS A 148 -1.43 18.90 1.37
N THR A 149 -0.24 18.33 1.37
CA THR A 149 0.11 17.17 2.19
C THR A 149 1.17 17.60 3.19
N TYR A 150 0.85 17.46 4.47
CA TYR A 150 1.76 17.72 5.58
C TYR A 150 2.20 16.41 6.21
N VAL A 151 3.49 16.26 6.47
CA VAL A 151 4.03 15.06 7.12
C VAL A 151 4.99 15.42 8.26
N PHE A 152 4.77 14.80 9.41
CA PHE A 152 5.69 14.87 10.55
C PHE A 152 6.57 13.63 10.59
N LEU A 153 7.85 13.81 10.83
CA LEU A 153 8.84 12.74 10.83
C LEU A 153 10.03 13.08 11.73
N GLY A 154 10.72 12.08 12.24
CA GLY A 154 11.87 12.24 13.14
C GLY A 154 13.14 11.61 12.58
N ASP A 155 14.21 11.59 13.39
CA ASP A 155 15.52 11.05 13.02
C ASP A 155 15.46 9.62 12.47
N GLY A 156 14.69 8.73 13.12
CA GLY A 156 14.51 7.35 12.66
C GLY A 156 13.88 7.27 11.27
N CYS A 157 12.91 8.14 10.94
CA CYS A 157 12.36 8.20 9.59
C CYS A 157 13.41 8.64 8.57
N MET A 158 14.31 9.56 8.95
CA MET A 158 15.38 10.05 8.07
C MET A 158 16.51 9.04 7.84
N MET A 159 16.68 8.07 8.75
CA MET A 159 17.65 6.98 8.61
C MET A 159 17.16 5.88 7.65
N GLU A 160 15.84 5.68 7.53
CA GLU A 160 15.25 4.65 6.70
C GLU A 160 15.60 4.81 5.21
N GLY A 161 16.02 3.73 4.56
CA GLY A 161 16.38 3.73 3.14
C GLY A 161 15.27 4.23 2.22
N ILE A 162 14.01 3.89 2.53
CA ILE A 162 12.85 4.34 1.76
C ILE A 162 12.73 5.86 1.72
N SER A 163 13.15 6.58 2.76
CA SER A 163 13.10 8.05 2.80
C SER A 163 14.03 8.68 1.78
N HIS A 164 15.18 8.03 1.47
CA HIS A 164 16.08 8.45 0.40
C HIS A 164 15.45 8.21 -0.98
N GLU A 165 14.82 7.06 -1.18
CA GLU A 165 14.14 6.74 -2.45
C GLU A 165 13.05 7.76 -2.77
N VAL A 166 12.14 8.00 -1.81
CA VAL A 166 10.96 8.82 -2.05
C VAL A 166 11.25 10.31 -1.99
N GLY A 167 12.19 10.74 -1.14
CA GLY A 167 12.65 12.13 -1.08
C GLY A 167 13.28 12.59 -2.40
N SER A 168 14.15 11.76 -2.97
CA SER A 168 14.74 11.99 -4.28
C SER A 168 13.69 12.08 -5.39
N LEU A 169 12.73 11.15 -5.42
CA LEU A 169 11.68 11.14 -6.45
C LEU A 169 10.71 12.33 -6.30
N ALA A 170 10.35 12.71 -5.08
CA ALA A 170 9.48 13.86 -4.82
C ALA A 170 10.08 15.18 -5.35
N GLY A 171 11.39 15.38 -5.15
CA GLY A 171 12.08 16.52 -5.72
C GLY A 171 12.16 16.49 -7.25
N THR A 172 12.39 15.31 -7.83
CA THR A 172 12.38 15.10 -9.31
C THR A 172 11.01 15.43 -9.90
N LEU A 173 9.92 15.04 -9.24
CA LEU A 173 8.55 15.29 -9.69
C LEU A 173 8.04 16.70 -9.33
N GLY A 174 8.82 17.51 -8.60
CA GLY A 174 8.44 18.86 -8.20
C GLY A 174 7.12 18.91 -7.42
N LEU A 175 6.98 18.09 -6.36
CA LEU A 175 5.74 17.97 -5.58
C LEU A 175 5.62 19.15 -4.59
N SER A 176 5.35 20.35 -5.08
CA SER A 176 5.40 21.61 -4.33
C SER A 176 4.40 21.71 -3.18
N LYS A 177 3.32 20.93 -3.19
CA LYS A 177 2.34 20.89 -2.09
C LYS A 177 2.66 19.87 -1.00
N LEU A 178 3.82 19.22 -1.06
CA LEU A 178 4.35 18.37 -0.01
C LEU A 178 5.22 19.19 0.94
N ILE A 179 4.81 19.27 2.22
CA ILE A 179 5.52 19.99 3.27
C ILE A 179 5.82 19.03 4.41
N ALA A 180 7.09 18.76 4.64
CA ALA A 180 7.58 17.87 5.67
C ALA A 180 8.16 18.66 6.86
N PHE A 181 7.81 18.27 8.07
CA PHE A 181 8.38 18.80 9.31
C PHE A 181 9.30 17.73 9.91
N TYR A 182 10.56 18.04 9.97
CA TYR A 182 11.56 17.19 10.57
C TYR A 182 11.74 17.57 12.04
N ASP A 183 11.33 16.68 12.93
CA ASP A 183 11.57 16.74 14.38
C ASP A 183 13.05 16.41 14.64
N ASP A 184 13.88 17.44 14.53
CA ASP A 184 15.33 17.38 14.67
C ASP A 184 15.71 17.56 16.15
N ASN A 185 15.41 16.53 16.96
CA ASN A 185 15.64 16.53 18.40
C ASN A 185 16.91 15.76 18.81
N GLY A 186 17.56 15.04 17.90
CA GLY A 186 18.81 14.34 18.11
C GLY A 186 18.73 13.11 19.02
N ILE A 187 17.51 12.59 19.29
CA ILE A 187 17.30 11.45 20.20
C ILE A 187 16.53 10.34 19.48
N SER A 188 17.05 9.13 19.57
CA SER A 188 16.34 7.90 19.22
C SER A 188 16.10 7.04 20.47
N ILE A 189 15.56 5.83 20.28
CA ILE A 189 15.32 4.90 21.41
C ILE A 189 16.61 4.42 22.07
N ASP A 190 17.72 4.42 21.31
CA ASP A 190 19.04 4.01 21.81
C ASP A 190 19.85 5.17 22.43
N GLY A 191 19.32 6.39 22.44
CA GLY A 191 19.95 7.58 22.98
C GLY A 191 20.26 8.66 21.95
N GLU A 192 21.32 9.45 22.21
CA GLU A 192 21.78 10.51 21.33
C GLU A 192 22.28 9.96 19.99
N VAL A 193 21.74 10.47 18.88
CA VAL A 193 22.00 9.90 17.52
C VAL A 193 23.39 10.21 16.99
N GLU A 194 24.17 11.10 17.61
CA GLU A 194 25.49 11.55 17.14
C GLU A 194 26.46 10.38 16.88
N GLY A 195 26.29 9.24 17.60
CA GLY A 195 27.12 8.05 17.43
C GLY A 195 26.87 7.24 16.16
N TRP A 196 25.70 7.41 15.49
CA TRP A 196 25.31 6.58 14.34
C TRP A 196 24.51 7.30 13.27
N PHE A 197 24.17 8.59 13.45
CA PHE A 197 23.49 9.41 12.47
C PHE A 197 24.08 10.81 12.44
N THR A 198 25.05 11.02 11.57
CA THR A 198 25.80 12.27 11.41
C THR A 198 25.58 12.95 10.06
N ASP A 199 24.56 12.52 9.33
CA ASP A 199 24.19 13.08 8.04
C ASP A 199 23.80 14.55 8.18
N ASP A 200 24.24 15.41 7.23
CA ASP A 200 23.63 16.71 7.06
C ASP A 200 22.31 16.54 6.29
N THR A 201 21.25 16.15 7.03
CA THR A 201 19.92 15.92 6.46
C THR A 201 19.41 17.12 5.64
N PRO A 202 19.54 18.38 6.08
CA PRO A 202 19.25 19.54 5.27
C PRO A 202 19.94 19.53 3.89
N LYS A 203 21.25 19.33 3.82
CA LYS A 203 22.00 19.28 2.54
C LYS A 203 21.56 18.11 1.66
N ARG A 204 21.25 16.96 2.28
CA ARG A 204 20.76 15.80 1.56
C ARG A 204 19.45 16.11 0.82
N PHE A 205 18.50 16.77 1.49
CA PHE A 205 17.24 17.17 0.84
C PHE A 205 17.40 18.32 -0.16
N GLU A 206 18.33 19.25 0.07
CA GLU A 206 18.72 20.25 -0.94
C GLU A 206 19.26 19.57 -2.22
N ALA A 207 20.08 18.51 -2.06
CA ALA A 207 20.59 17.72 -3.19
C ALA A 207 19.45 16.94 -3.91
N TYR A 208 18.36 16.62 -3.23
CA TYR A 208 17.14 16.07 -3.83
C TYR A 208 16.24 17.12 -4.50
N ASN A 209 16.68 18.37 -4.60
CA ASN A 209 15.91 19.48 -5.17
C ASN A 209 14.68 19.91 -4.33
N TRP A 210 14.75 19.73 -3.01
CA TRP A 210 13.77 20.28 -2.08
C TRP A 210 14.15 21.71 -1.68
N GLN A 211 13.16 22.53 -1.34
CA GLN A 211 13.38 23.68 -0.48
C GLN A 211 13.62 23.22 0.95
N VAL A 212 14.62 23.74 1.62
CA VAL A 212 14.91 23.40 3.02
C VAL A 212 14.95 24.66 3.87
N ILE A 213 14.14 24.68 4.91
CA ILE A 213 14.09 25.75 5.92
C ILE A 213 14.76 25.22 7.17
N ARG A 214 15.95 25.75 7.48
CA ARG A 214 16.85 25.23 8.51
C ARG A 214 16.64 25.90 9.85
N ASN A 215 16.93 25.18 10.94
CA ASN A 215 17.07 25.68 12.30
C ASN A 215 15.84 26.48 12.81
N VAL A 216 14.64 26.06 12.45
CA VAL A 216 13.41 26.62 13.00
C VAL A 216 13.30 26.20 14.47
N ASP A 217 13.10 27.15 15.39
CA ASP A 217 12.77 26.82 16.77
C ASP A 217 11.37 26.19 16.81
N GLY A 218 11.31 24.86 16.99
CA GLY A 218 10.07 24.08 17.05
C GLY A 218 9.18 24.41 18.26
N HIS A 219 9.64 25.30 19.14
CA HIS A 219 8.89 25.82 20.30
C HIS A 219 8.53 27.30 20.19
N ASP A 220 8.93 27.99 19.09
CA ASP A 220 8.52 29.37 18.79
C ASP A 220 7.41 29.39 17.73
N PRO A 221 6.15 29.72 18.08
CA PRO A 221 5.05 29.74 17.12
C PRO A 221 5.24 30.71 15.94
N GLU A 222 5.97 31.82 16.12
CA GLU A 222 6.16 32.80 15.05
C GLU A 222 7.20 32.33 14.03
N GLU A 223 8.25 31.65 14.48
CA GLU A 223 9.21 31.00 13.56
C GLU A 223 8.54 29.86 12.77
N ILE A 224 7.76 29.01 13.45
CA ILE A 224 6.99 27.92 12.81
C ILE A 224 6.04 28.49 11.75
N LYS A 225 5.28 29.53 12.10
CA LYS A 225 4.36 30.21 11.19
C LYS A 225 5.07 30.75 9.94
N THR A 226 6.18 31.48 10.15
CA THR A 226 7.00 32.01 9.05
C THR A 226 7.51 30.91 8.14
N ALA A 227 7.92 29.78 8.70
CA ALA A 227 8.39 28.63 7.94
C ALA A 227 7.25 28.02 7.09
N ILE A 228 6.05 27.84 7.66
CA ILE A 228 4.89 27.31 6.92
C ILE A 228 4.50 28.27 5.78
N GLU A 229 4.44 29.56 6.04
CA GLU A 229 4.11 30.55 5.00
C GLU A 229 5.12 30.58 3.86
N THR A 230 6.40 30.36 4.18
CA THR A 230 7.48 30.24 3.20
C THR A 230 7.34 28.95 2.40
N ALA A 231 7.08 27.82 3.08
CA ALA A 231 6.90 26.51 2.44
C ALA A 231 5.71 26.52 1.46
N ARG A 232 4.58 27.11 1.85
CA ARG A 232 3.36 27.18 1.00
C ARG A 232 3.52 28.02 -0.27
N LYS A 233 4.56 28.82 -0.38
CA LYS A 233 4.89 29.63 -1.58
C LYS A 233 5.93 28.98 -2.47
N SER A 234 6.47 27.84 -2.06
CA SER A 234 7.52 27.12 -2.80
C SER A 234 6.96 26.46 -4.05
N ASP A 235 7.78 26.43 -5.10
CA ASP A 235 7.56 25.62 -6.31
C ASP A 235 8.16 24.19 -6.20
N LYS A 236 8.72 23.87 -5.02
CA LYS A 236 9.37 22.59 -4.69
C LYS A 236 8.78 21.98 -3.45
N PRO A 237 8.88 20.65 -3.24
CA PRO A 237 8.60 20.07 -1.93
C PRO A 237 9.49 20.72 -0.87
N THR A 238 8.97 20.93 0.33
CA THR A 238 9.68 21.67 1.38
C THR A 238 9.94 20.80 2.60
N LEU A 239 11.16 20.82 3.11
CA LEU A 239 11.54 20.28 4.41
C LEU A 239 11.76 21.43 5.41
N ILE A 240 10.99 21.45 6.49
CA ILE A 240 11.16 22.37 7.61
C ILE A 240 11.89 21.62 8.73
N CYS A 241 13.14 21.98 9.01
CA CYS A 241 13.94 21.37 10.06
C CYS A 241 13.69 22.09 11.39
N CYS A 242 12.89 21.46 12.25
CA CYS A 242 12.46 22.02 13.52
C CYS A 242 13.34 21.48 14.65
N LYS A 243 14.10 22.35 15.30
CA LYS A 243 14.79 22.01 16.54
C LYS A 243 13.79 21.91 17.67
N THR A 244 13.66 20.73 18.25
CA THR A 244 12.73 20.48 19.35
C THR A 244 13.45 19.81 20.53
N THR A 245 12.73 19.70 21.63
CA THR A 245 13.17 18.92 22.80
C THR A 245 12.19 17.77 23.00
N ILE A 246 12.63 16.53 22.79
CA ILE A 246 11.82 15.34 23.09
C ILE A 246 11.36 15.38 24.55
N GLY A 247 10.09 15.07 24.84
CA GLY A 247 9.57 15.11 26.20
C GLY A 247 9.51 16.51 26.81
N PHE A 248 9.38 17.56 25.99
CA PHE A 248 9.38 18.97 26.42
C PHE A 248 8.46 19.23 27.61
N GLY A 249 9.02 19.84 28.65
CA GLY A 249 8.35 20.16 29.90
C GLY A 249 8.55 19.11 31.00
N SER A 250 9.17 17.97 30.73
CA SER A 250 9.53 16.97 31.75
C SER A 250 10.87 17.33 32.38
N PRO A 251 10.93 17.75 33.67
CA PRO A 251 12.16 18.29 34.25
C PRO A 251 13.34 17.34 34.27
N ASN A 252 13.11 16.04 34.43
CA ASN A 252 14.18 15.04 34.55
C ASN A 252 14.37 14.20 33.27
N LYS A 253 13.37 14.13 32.37
CA LYS A 253 13.38 13.22 31.23
C LYS A 253 13.41 13.91 29.86
N GLN A 254 13.12 15.21 29.76
CA GLN A 254 13.21 15.90 28.47
C GLN A 254 14.63 15.86 27.91
N GLY A 255 14.73 15.75 26.58
CA GLY A 255 16.02 15.67 25.87
C GLY A 255 16.74 14.35 26.04
N LYS A 256 16.08 13.30 26.54
CA LYS A 256 16.65 11.98 26.78
C LYS A 256 15.79 10.86 26.22
N GLU A 257 16.40 9.71 25.96
CA GLU A 257 15.73 8.48 25.51
C GLU A 257 14.70 7.94 26.50
N ASP A 258 14.84 8.22 27.80
CA ASP A 258 13.92 7.79 28.87
C ASP A 258 12.45 8.14 28.63
N CYS A 259 12.17 9.20 27.87
CA CYS A 259 10.80 9.57 27.50
C CYS A 259 10.43 9.17 26.07
N HIS A 260 11.33 8.55 25.31
CA HIS A 260 11.05 8.17 23.93
C HIS A 260 9.94 7.10 23.86
N GLY A 261 10.15 5.94 24.49
CA GLY A 261 9.28 4.77 24.35
C GLY A 261 8.72 4.20 25.66
N ALA A 262 8.70 4.98 26.73
CA ALA A 262 8.21 4.56 28.03
C ALA A 262 7.35 5.65 28.71
N PRO A 263 6.40 5.24 29.58
CA PRO A 263 5.67 6.19 30.43
C PRO A 263 6.60 7.04 31.27
N LEU A 264 6.23 8.30 31.52
CA LEU A 264 7.04 9.20 32.35
C LEU A 264 7.11 8.76 33.82
N GLY A 265 6.07 8.10 34.31
CA GLY A 265 5.86 7.81 35.72
C GLY A 265 5.06 8.91 36.44
N ASN A 266 4.27 8.52 37.44
CA ASN A 266 3.34 9.45 38.11
C ASN A 266 4.05 10.64 38.75
N ASP A 267 5.21 10.44 39.35
CA ASP A 267 5.97 11.52 40.01
C ASP A 267 6.50 12.52 38.97
N GLU A 268 7.01 12.01 37.84
CA GLU A 268 7.51 12.87 36.76
C GLU A 268 6.36 13.63 36.07
N ILE A 269 5.20 13.00 35.91
CA ILE A 269 4.00 13.68 35.38
C ILE A 269 3.58 14.82 36.30
N ALA A 270 3.62 14.64 37.62
CA ALA A 270 3.31 15.71 38.56
C ALA A 270 4.30 16.89 38.44
N LEU A 271 5.60 16.59 38.29
CA LEU A 271 6.62 17.61 38.04
C LEU A 271 6.44 18.30 36.69
N THR A 272 6.10 17.53 35.65
CA THR A 272 5.82 18.03 34.29
C THR A 272 4.63 19.00 34.29
N ARG A 273 3.52 18.65 34.94
CA ARG A 273 2.38 19.55 35.09
C ARG A 273 2.78 20.87 35.74
N LYS A 274 3.57 20.80 36.81
CA LYS A 274 4.07 21.98 37.48
C LYS A 274 4.98 22.84 36.58
N ALA A 275 5.88 22.22 35.85
CA ALA A 275 6.80 22.90 34.93
C ALA A 275 6.06 23.58 33.78
N LEU A 276 5.02 22.94 33.25
CA LEU A 276 4.16 23.46 32.19
C LEU A 276 3.09 24.48 32.71
N ASN A 277 3.02 24.72 34.02
CA ASN A 277 1.95 25.49 34.66
C ASN A 277 0.55 24.94 34.35
N TRP A 278 0.42 23.63 34.22
CA TRP A 278 -0.81 22.90 33.89
C TRP A 278 -1.48 22.40 35.16
N ASN A 279 -2.42 23.17 35.71
CA ASN A 279 -3.04 22.92 37.02
C ASN A 279 -4.31 22.05 36.94
N HIS A 280 -4.47 21.24 35.91
CA HIS A 280 -5.63 20.38 35.69
C HIS A 280 -5.27 18.92 35.92
N GLY A 281 -6.24 18.10 36.31
CA GLY A 281 -6.08 16.68 36.53
C GLY A 281 -5.86 15.87 35.25
N PRO A 282 -5.63 14.56 35.39
CA PRO A 282 -5.50 13.68 34.21
C PRO A 282 -6.76 13.70 33.35
N PHE A 283 -6.58 13.89 32.03
CA PHE A 283 -7.65 13.98 31.04
C PHE A 283 -8.64 15.16 31.25
N GLU A 284 -8.28 16.13 32.07
CA GLU A 284 -9.07 17.36 32.26
C GLU A 284 -8.55 18.47 31.34
N ILE A 285 -9.37 18.88 30.39
CA ILE A 285 -9.11 20.00 29.50
C ILE A 285 -10.12 21.11 29.78
N PRO A 286 -9.68 22.37 30.05
CA PRO A 286 -10.56 23.49 30.25
C PRO A 286 -11.49 23.78 29.07
N ALA A 287 -12.71 24.23 29.35
CA ALA A 287 -13.71 24.50 28.34
C ALA A 287 -13.29 25.59 27.35
N ASP A 288 -12.53 26.58 27.79
CA ASP A 288 -11.99 27.64 26.95
C ASP A 288 -10.88 27.15 26.02
N ILE A 289 -10.11 26.13 26.41
CA ILE A 289 -9.13 25.45 25.54
C ILE A 289 -9.87 24.62 24.47
N TYR A 290 -10.93 23.87 24.85
CA TYR A 290 -11.76 23.19 23.85
C TYR A 290 -12.38 24.16 22.85
N ALA A 291 -12.92 25.30 23.33
CA ALA A 291 -13.52 26.31 22.45
C ALA A 291 -12.51 26.87 21.43
N GLU A 292 -11.25 27.04 21.83
CA GLU A 292 -10.18 27.50 20.95
C GLU A 292 -9.72 26.43 19.95
N TRP A 293 -9.82 25.15 20.31
CA TRP A 293 -9.46 24.05 19.43
C TRP A 293 -10.58 23.59 18.48
N ASP A 294 -11.85 23.81 18.82
CA ASP A 294 -13.00 23.35 18.03
C ASP A 294 -12.96 23.93 16.61
N ALA A 295 -12.71 23.04 15.64
CA ALA A 295 -12.60 23.37 14.23
C ALA A 295 -13.88 23.05 13.42
N LYS A 296 -14.98 22.62 14.04
CA LYS A 296 -16.18 22.17 13.32
C LYS A 296 -16.81 23.27 12.47
N GLU A 297 -17.00 24.46 13.03
CA GLU A 297 -17.60 25.58 12.31
C GLU A 297 -16.70 26.08 11.17
N ALA A 298 -15.41 26.24 11.45
CA ALA A 298 -14.42 26.64 10.44
C ALA A 298 -14.30 25.57 9.33
N GLY A 299 -14.25 24.30 9.70
CA GLY A 299 -14.17 23.19 8.74
C GLY A 299 -15.42 23.09 7.85
N ALA A 300 -16.61 23.24 8.43
CA ALA A 300 -17.86 23.27 7.66
C ALA A 300 -17.91 24.46 6.69
N ALA A 301 -17.39 25.62 7.08
CA ALA A 301 -17.29 26.78 6.20
C ALA A 301 -16.34 26.53 5.03
N VAL A 302 -15.18 25.95 5.27
CA VAL A 302 -14.19 25.60 4.22
C VAL A 302 -14.79 24.60 3.23
N GLU A 303 -15.46 23.57 3.70
CA GLU A 303 -16.12 22.58 2.83
C GLU A 303 -17.25 23.24 2.02
N SER A 304 -18.09 24.07 2.65
CA SER A 304 -19.15 24.81 1.96
C SER A 304 -18.63 25.72 0.84
N GLU A 305 -17.46 26.34 1.01
CA GLU A 305 -16.83 27.13 -0.06
C GLU A 305 -16.33 26.23 -1.21
N TRP A 306 -15.82 25.06 -0.90
CA TRP A 306 -15.46 24.07 -1.91
C TRP A 306 -16.71 23.56 -2.65
N ASP A 307 -17.80 23.26 -1.95
CA ASP A 307 -19.08 22.81 -2.56
C ASP A 307 -19.62 23.84 -3.55
N LYS A 308 -19.58 25.14 -3.21
CA LYS A 308 -19.98 26.23 -4.11
C LYS A 308 -19.10 26.27 -5.36
N ARG A 309 -17.77 26.11 -5.19
CA ARG A 309 -16.82 26.05 -6.30
C ARG A 309 -17.06 24.85 -7.17
N PHE A 310 -17.29 23.68 -6.57
CA PHE A 310 -17.60 22.46 -7.30
C PHE A 310 -18.94 22.54 -8.04
N ALA A 311 -19.96 23.15 -7.45
CA ALA A 311 -21.24 23.38 -8.13
C ALA A 311 -21.10 24.32 -9.34
N ALA A 312 -20.30 25.36 -9.26
CA ALA A 312 -19.99 26.25 -10.39
C ALA A 312 -19.19 25.50 -11.47
N TYR A 313 -18.21 24.70 -11.06
CA TYR A 313 -17.46 23.83 -11.95
C TYR A 313 -18.36 22.82 -12.69
N ALA A 314 -19.29 22.19 -11.97
CA ALA A 314 -20.23 21.22 -12.55
C ALA A 314 -21.21 21.85 -13.55
N ALA A 315 -21.56 23.13 -13.35
CA ALA A 315 -22.39 23.87 -14.30
C ALA A 315 -21.64 24.17 -15.61
N GLU A 316 -20.33 24.43 -15.54
CA GLU A 316 -19.51 24.77 -16.71
C GLU A 316 -18.88 23.53 -17.39
N PHE A 317 -18.48 22.52 -16.57
CA PHE A 317 -17.78 21.29 -17.00
C PHE A 317 -18.49 20.03 -16.49
N PRO A 318 -19.75 19.76 -16.88
CA PRO A 318 -20.57 18.70 -16.27
C PRO A 318 -19.98 17.29 -16.43
N GLU A 319 -19.33 17.00 -17.56
CA GLU A 319 -18.70 15.69 -17.80
C GLU A 319 -17.49 15.47 -16.87
N LEU A 320 -16.65 16.50 -16.71
CA LEU A 320 -15.48 16.43 -15.82
C LEU A 320 -15.90 16.32 -14.36
N ALA A 321 -16.94 17.06 -13.94
CA ALA A 321 -17.46 16.98 -12.58
C ALA A 321 -18.05 15.59 -12.27
N ALA A 322 -18.79 15.01 -13.22
CA ALA A 322 -19.31 13.65 -13.09
C ALA A 322 -18.18 12.63 -12.99
N GLU A 323 -17.13 12.76 -13.83
CA GLU A 323 -15.97 11.89 -13.83
C GLU A 323 -15.18 12.00 -12.53
N LEU A 324 -14.93 13.22 -12.03
CA LEU A 324 -14.26 13.42 -10.74
C LEU A 324 -15.05 12.76 -9.60
N SER A 325 -16.36 12.98 -9.55
CA SER A 325 -17.25 12.37 -8.54
C SER A 325 -17.23 10.85 -8.62
N ARG A 326 -17.26 10.27 -9.83
CA ARG A 326 -17.16 8.82 -10.05
C ARG A 326 -15.85 8.28 -9.49
N ARG A 327 -14.72 8.90 -9.85
CA ARG A 327 -13.40 8.45 -9.40
C ARG A 327 -13.24 8.55 -7.89
N LEU A 328 -13.65 9.66 -7.28
CA LEU A 328 -13.60 9.82 -5.83
C LEU A 328 -14.49 8.81 -5.09
N SER A 329 -15.58 8.33 -5.72
CA SER A 329 -16.41 7.26 -5.17
C SER A 329 -15.80 5.87 -5.31
N GLY A 330 -14.66 5.71 -5.99
CA GLY A 330 -13.99 4.44 -6.24
C GLY A 330 -14.70 3.51 -7.24
N LYS A 331 -15.77 3.99 -7.90
CA LYS A 331 -16.54 3.21 -8.87
C LYS A 331 -15.87 3.20 -10.24
N LEU A 332 -15.84 2.03 -10.87
CA LEU A 332 -15.43 1.88 -12.26
C LEU A 332 -16.51 2.42 -13.22
N PRO A 333 -16.17 2.71 -14.50
CA PRO A 333 -17.17 3.04 -15.53
C PRO A 333 -18.24 1.96 -15.64
N ALA A 334 -19.49 2.35 -15.85
CA ALA A 334 -20.64 1.44 -15.82
C ALA A 334 -20.57 0.31 -16.88
N ASP A 335 -19.87 0.54 -17.98
CA ASP A 335 -19.70 -0.43 -19.07
C ASP A 335 -18.39 -1.24 -18.99
N PHE A 336 -17.58 -1.04 -17.92
CA PHE A 336 -16.30 -1.71 -17.78
C PHE A 336 -16.43 -3.24 -17.74
N ASP A 337 -17.32 -3.77 -16.89
CA ASP A 337 -17.52 -5.24 -16.75
C ASP A 337 -17.86 -5.89 -18.11
N ALA A 338 -18.83 -5.32 -18.85
CA ALA A 338 -19.24 -5.85 -20.14
C ALA A 338 -18.09 -5.83 -21.18
N LYS A 339 -17.32 -4.73 -21.23
CA LYS A 339 -16.17 -4.59 -22.14
C LYS A 339 -15.04 -5.51 -21.77
N ALA A 340 -14.76 -5.68 -20.48
CA ALA A 340 -13.71 -6.58 -19.98
C ALA A 340 -14.06 -8.05 -20.29
N ASN A 341 -15.31 -8.46 -20.07
CA ASN A 341 -15.76 -9.81 -20.41
C ASN A 341 -15.71 -10.07 -21.93
N ALA A 342 -16.06 -9.08 -22.75
CA ALA A 342 -15.94 -9.19 -24.20
C ALA A 342 -14.47 -9.38 -24.65
N TYR A 343 -13.54 -8.64 -24.03
CA TYR A 343 -12.12 -8.80 -24.30
C TYR A 343 -11.61 -10.20 -23.87
N ILE A 344 -12.01 -10.71 -22.72
CA ILE A 344 -11.63 -12.07 -22.26
C ILE A 344 -12.12 -13.13 -23.27
N ALA A 345 -13.34 -12.99 -23.76
CA ALA A 345 -13.89 -13.89 -24.78
C ALA A 345 -13.11 -13.81 -26.11
N GLU A 346 -12.70 -12.60 -26.54
CA GLU A 346 -11.84 -12.42 -27.71
C GLU A 346 -10.49 -13.12 -27.54
N VAL A 347 -9.84 -12.97 -26.37
CA VAL A 347 -8.57 -13.62 -26.05
C VAL A 347 -8.72 -15.15 -26.09
N ALA A 348 -9.81 -15.69 -25.53
CA ALA A 348 -10.10 -17.12 -25.55
C ALA A 348 -10.29 -17.64 -26.98
N ALA A 349 -10.98 -16.87 -27.83
CA ALA A 349 -11.20 -17.25 -29.23
C ALA A 349 -9.92 -17.23 -30.07
N LYS A 350 -8.96 -16.33 -29.75
CA LYS A 350 -7.67 -16.27 -30.46
C LYS A 350 -6.75 -17.46 -30.15
N GLY A 351 -6.75 -17.96 -28.92
CA GLY A 351 -5.95 -19.10 -28.52
C GLY A 351 -4.44 -18.92 -28.68
N GLU A 352 -3.90 -17.75 -28.37
CA GLU A 352 -2.48 -17.41 -28.62
C GLU A 352 -1.54 -18.07 -27.59
N THR A 353 -0.41 -18.60 -28.09
CA THR A 353 0.73 -19.03 -27.27
C THR A 353 1.69 -17.85 -27.11
N ILE A 354 1.61 -17.17 -25.97
CA ILE A 354 2.44 -16.00 -25.66
C ILE A 354 2.87 -16.01 -24.19
N ALA A 355 3.92 -15.25 -23.86
CA ALA A 355 4.32 -15.03 -22.48
C ALA A 355 3.20 -14.32 -21.72
N SER A 356 2.92 -14.73 -20.45
CA SER A 356 1.82 -14.11 -19.70
C SER A 356 2.11 -12.64 -19.37
N ARG A 357 3.38 -12.19 -19.26
CA ARG A 357 3.70 -10.74 -19.21
C ARG A 357 3.27 -9.99 -20.48
N LYS A 358 3.30 -10.66 -21.67
CA LYS A 358 2.80 -10.07 -22.92
C LYS A 358 1.27 -10.05 -22.95
N ALA A 359 0.63 -11.09 -22.43
CA ALA A 359 -0.81 -11.11 -22.21
C ALA A 359 -1.26 -10.00 -21.25
N SER A 360 -0.49 -9.75 -20.18
CA SER A 360 -0.69 -8.61 -19.26
C SER A 360 -0.62 -7.27 -20.00
N GLN A 361 0.38 -7.03 -20.86
CA GLN A 361 0.45 -5.83 -21.68
C GLN A 361 -0.75 -5.69 -22.62
N ASN A 362 -1.20 -6.79 -23.20
CA ASN A 362 -2.37 -6.80 -24.08
C ASN A 362 -3.65 -6.43 -23.29
N ALA A 363 -3.79 -6.93 -22.05
CA ALA A 363 -4.88 -6.55 -21.16
C ALA A 363 -4.82 -5.05 -20.79
N LEU A 364 -3.64 -4.51 -20.50
CA LEU A 364 -3.43 -3.07 -20.29
C LEU A 364 -3.81 -2.23 -21.53
N ASN A 365 -3.48 -2.71 -22.75
CA ASN A 365 -3.91 -2.05 -23.99
C ASN A 365 -5.43 -2.04 -24.18
N ALA A 366 -6.13 -3.06 -23.67
CA ALA A 366 -7.59 -3.16 -23.73
C ALA A 366 -8.29 -2.36 -22.63
N PHE A 367 -7.82 -2.47 -21.40
CA PHE A 367 -8.47 -1.87 -20.22
C PHE A 367 -8.03 -0.43 -19.93
N GLY A 368 -6.77 -0.08 -20.20
CA GLY A 368 -6.24 1.26 -19.96
C GLY A 368 -7.05 2.39 -20.58
N PRO A 369 -7.46 2.29 -21.86
CA PRO A 369 -8.33 3.31 -22.48
C PRO A 369 -9.71 3.44 -21.84
N LEU A 370 -10.17 2.42 -21.10
CA LEU A 370 -11.47 2.43 -20.42
C LEU A 370 -11.38 3.08 -19.03
N LEU A 371 -10.16 3.18 -18.47
CA LEU A 371 -9.91 3.54 -17.08
C LEU A 371 -8.93 4.74 -16.99
N PRO A 372 -9.41 5.97 -17.23
CA PRO A 372 -8.55 7.16 -17.14
C PRO A 372 -7.99 7.42 -15.74
N GLU A 373 -8.52 6.75 -14.71
CA GLU A 373 -7.99 6.73 -13.33
C GLU A 373 -6.78 5.81 -13.13
N LEU A 374 -6.43 4.98 -14.12
CA LEU A 374 -5.33 4.03 -14.00
C LEU A 374 -3.98 4.75 -14.05
N LEU A 375 -3.22 4.69 -12.95
CA LEU A 375 -1.89 5.28 -12.85
C LEU A 375 -0.84 4.17 -12.75
N GLY A 376 -0.11 3.94 -13.83
CA GLY A 376 0.88 2.89 -13.93
C GLY A 376 2.28 3.29 -13.53
N GLY A 377 3.16 2.28 -13.38
CA GLY A 377 4.59 2.51 -13.18
C GLY A 377 5.41 1.23 -13.15
N SER A 378 6.72 1.40 -13.11
CA SER A 378 7.67 0.29 -12.95
C SER A 378 8.94 0.79 -12.26
N ALA A 379 9.58 -0.08 -11.48
CA ALA A 379 10.87 0.17 -10.86
C ALA A 379 12.01 -0.07 -11.87
N ASP A 380 12.13 0.83 -12.86
CA ASP A 380 13.13 0.81 -13.94
C ASP A 380 13.12 -0.42 -14.86
N LEU A 381 12.01 -1.16 -14.89
CA LEU A 381 11.85 -2.40 -15.65
C LEU A 381 10.67 -2.36 -16.64
N ALA A 382 10.23 -1.17 -17.05
CA ALA A 382 9.03 -1.00 -17.89
C ALA A 382 9.08 -1.83 -19.18
N GLY A 383 10.22 -1.92 -19.84
CA GLY A 383 10.44 -2.74 -21.04
C GLY A 383 10.45 -4.24 -20.78
N SER A 384 10.97 -4.67 -19.64
CA SER A 384 11.02 -6.09 -19.25
C SER A 384 9.71 -6.59 -18.67
N ASN A 385 9.04 -5.77 -17.85
CA ASN A 385 7.74 -6.08 -17.26
C ASN A 385 6.59 -5.91 -18.25
N LEU A 386 6.82 -5.23 -19.38
CA LEU A 386 5.81 -4.92 -20.40
C LEU A 386 4.60 -4.15 -19.82
N THR A 387 4.88 -3.14 -19.00
CA THR A 387 3.86 -2.32 -18.33
C THR A 387 3.50 -1.04 -19.05
N LEU A 388 4.27 -0.67 -20.08
CA LEU A 388 3.90 0.40 -21.01
C LEU A 388 2.87 -0.11 -22.01
N TRP A 389 1.73 0.55 -22.06
CA TRP A 389 0.69 0.31 -23.05
C TRP A 389 0.54 1.54 -23.97
N LYS A 390 -0.20 1.40 -25.07
CA LYS A 390 -0.25 2.42 -26.16
C LYS A 390 -0.70 3.82 -25.73
N GLY A 391 -1.43 3.94 -24.61
CA GLY A 391 -1.90 5.22 -24.06
C GLY A 391 -1.05 5.78 -22.94
N CYS A 392 0.10 5.17 -22.63
CA CYS A 392 0.96 5.68 -21.56
C CYS A 392 1.58 7.01 -21.91
N LYS A 393 1.47 7.96 -20.97
CA LYS A 393 2.15 9.25 -20.96
C LYS A 393 2.86 9.43 -19.62
N GLY A 394 4.16 9.73 -19.65
CA GLY A 394 4.93 9.93 -18.42
C GLY A 394 4.45 11.13 -17.62
N VAL A 395 4.47 11.01 -16.30
CA VAL A 395 4.29 12.12 -15.35
C VAL A 395 5.66 12.75 -15.10
N SER A 396 5.75 14.09 -15.18
CA SER A 396 6.96 14.84 -14.86
C SER A 396 6.65 16.06 -13.99
N ALA A 397 7.70 16.80 -13.63
CA ALA A 397 7.55 18.05 -12.89
C ALA A 397 6.77 19.10 -13.70
N GLU A 398 7.02 19.16 -15.01
CA GLU A 398 6.43 20.14 -15.94
C GLU A 398 5.06 19.72 -16.46
N ASP A 399 4.80 18.40 -16.54
CA ASP A 399 3.54 17.87 -17.06
C ASP A 399 3.07 16.68 -16.23
N ALA A 400 2.12 16.93 -15.37
CA ALA A 400 1.48 15.93 -14.53
C ALA A 400 0.19 15.36 -15.12
N SER A 401 -0.19 15.70 -16.36
CA SER A 401 -1.39 15.17 -17.01
C SER A 401 -1.24 13.72 -17.49
N GLY A 402 -0.07 13.12 -17.25
CA GLY A 402 0.24 11.73 -17.60
C GLY A 402 -0.46 10.70 -16.70
N ASN A 403 -0.25 9.43 -17.06
CA ASN A 403 -0.81 8.27 -16.38
C ASN A 403 0.24 7.17 -16.11
N TYR A 404 1.52 7.51 -16.20
CA TYR A 404 2.61 6.58 -15.97
C TYR A 404 3.76 7.24 -15.21
N VAL A 405 4.21 6.62 -14.13
CA VAL A 405 5.31 7.09 -13.28
C VAL A 405 6.55 6.23 -13.50
N TYR A 406 7.65 6.84 -13.89
CA TYR A 406 8.96 6.20 -13.94
C TYR A 406 9.59 6.27 -12.54
N TYR A 407 9.40 5.21 -11.75
CA TYR A 407 9.88 5.19 -10.36
C TYR A 407 11.40 5.10 -10.23
N GLY A 408 12.11 4.62 -11.28
CA GLY A 408 13.52 4.23 -11.18
C GLY A 408 13.68 2.98 -10.30
N VAL A 409 14.90 2.62 -9.95
CA VAL A 409 15.20 1.44 -9.10
C VAL A 409 14.83 1.78 -7.64
N ARG A 410 13.52 1.72 -7.33
CA ARG A 410 12.93 2.09 -6.04
C ARG A 410 11.70 1.24 -5.73
N GLU A 411 11.87 -0.07 -5.59
CA GLU A 411 10.75 -1.01 -5.38
C GLU A 411 9.96 -0.70 -4.12
N PHE A 412 10.66 -0.38 -3.02
CA PHE A 412 10.03 -0.05 -1.74
C PHE A 412 9.30 1.31 -1.81
N GLY A 413 9.99 2.33 -2.32
CA GLY A 413 9.41 3.66 -2.53
C GLY A 413 8.20 3.61 -3.45
N MET A 414 8.29 2.94 -4.61
CA MET A 414 7.18 2.72 -5.54
C MET A 414 5.96 2.14 -4.83
N SER A 415 6.15 1.05 -4.11
CA SER A 415 5.06 0.32 -3.46
C SER A 415 4.38 1.14 -2.37
N ALA A 416 5.14 1.88 -1.58
CA ALA A 416 4.59 2.74 -0.53
C ALA A 416 3.98 4.05 -1.10
N ILE A 417 4.52 4.61 -2.20
CA ILE A 417 3.90 5.72 -2.92
C ILE A 417 2.54 5.30 -3.48
N MET A 418 2.44 4.09 -4.05
CA MET A 418 1.17 3.55 -4.54
C MET A 418 0.13 3.42 -3.42
N ASN A 419 0.54 3.09 -2.20
CA ASN A 419 -0.37 3.12 -1.04
C ASN A 419 -0.93 4.54 -0.83
N GLY A 420 -0.09 5.57 -0.86
CA GLY A 420 -0.53 6.95 -0.74
C GLY A 420 -1.46 7.39 -1.88
N VAL A 421 -1.18 6.98 -3.11
CA VAL A 421 -2.04 7.25 -4.28
C VAL A 421 -3.42 6.59 -4.11
N ALA A 422 -3.47 5.34 -3.70
CA ALA A 422 -4.72 4.63 -3.46
C ALA A 422 -5.53 5.27 -2.32
N LEU A 423 -4.87 5.64 -1.22
CA LEU A 423 -5.46 6.31 -0.06
C LEU A 423 -6.02 7.70 -0.38
N HIS A 424 -5.38 8.42 -1.31
CA HIS A 424 -5.89 9.71 -1.78
C HIS A 424 -7.28 9.58 -2.40
N GLY A 425 -7.49 8.49 -3.13
CA GLY A 425 -8.69 8.27 -3.94
C GLY A 425 -8.63 8.93 -5.30
N GLY A 426 -9.52 8.52 -6.20
CA GLY A 426 -9.62 9.06 -7.56
C GLY A 426 -8.65 8.46 -8.57
N LEU A 427 -7.66 7.68 -8.13
CA LEU A 427 -6.70 6.96 -8.97
C LEU A 427 -6.60 5.50 -8.54
N VAL A 428 -6.28 4.62 -9.48
CA VAL A 428 -6.01 3.20 -9.26
C VAL A 428 -4.55 2.93 -9.64
N PRO A 429 -3.63 2.78 -8.68
CA PRO A 429 -2.22 2.58 -8.98
C PRO A 429 -1.92 1.13 -9.35
N TYR A 430 -1.04 0.94 -10.35
CA TYR A 430 -0.32 -0.30 -10.55
C TYR A 430 1.18 -0.06 -10.69
N GLY A 431 1.99 -0.97 -10.15
CA GLY A 431 3.44 -0.85 -10.20
C GLY A 431 4.11 -2.21 -10.38
N ALA A 432 5.23 -2.21 -11.10
CA ALA A 432 5.86 -3.44 -11.53
C ALA A 432 7.34 -3.52 -11.17
N THR A 433 7.76 -4.76 -10.92
CA THR A 433 9.16 -5.19 -10.85
C THR A 433 9.24 -6.69 -11.16
N PHE A 434 10.42 -7.30 -11.11
CA PHE A 434 10.56 -8.75 -11.12
C PHE A 434 10.03 -9.36 -9.82
N LEU A 435 9.49 -10.58 -9.88
CA LEU A 435 8.93 -11.21 -8.69
C LEU A 435 9.95 -11.33 -7.55
N MET A 436 11.22 -11.65 -7.86
CA MET A 436 12.28 -11.72 -6.86
C MET A 436 12.44 -10.40 -6.10
N PHE A 437 12.31 -9.26 -6.78
CA PHE A 437 12.53 -7.94 -6.18
C PHE A 437 11.35 -7.42 -5.36
N MET A 438 10.24 -8.19 -5.26
CA MET A 438 9.21 -7.91 -4.27
C MET A 438 9.76 -7.91 -2.84
N GLU A 439 10.89 -8.60 -2.62
CA GLU A 439 11.56 -8.63 -1.31
C GLU A 439 11.95 -7.22 -0.82
N TYR A 440 12.42 -6.35 -1.71
CA TYR A 440 12.68 -4.95 -1.37
C TYR A 440 11.40 -4.21 -0.96
N ALA A 441 10.26 -4.55 -1.55
CA ALA A 441 8.96 -3.90 -1.34
C ALA A 441 8.09 -4.58 -0.28
N ARG A 442 8.53 -5.71 0.28
CA ARG A 442 7.73 -6.63 1.09
C ARG A 442 6.89 -5.96 2.18
N ASN A 443 7.48 -4.99 2.89
CA ASN A 443 6.76 -4.32 3.97
C ASN A 443 5.67 -3.37 3.44
N ALA A 444 5.89 -2.65 2.34
CA ALA A 444 4.88 -1.79 1.73
C ALA A 444 3.69 -2.60 1.15
N ILE A 445 3.98 -3.78 0.55
CA ILE A 445 2.94 -4.71 0.09
C ILE A 445 2.07 -5.19 1.27
N ARG A 446 2.71 -5.53 2.39
CA ARG A 446 2.00 -5.88 3.61
C ARG A 446 1.12 -4.74 4.11
N MET A 447 1.59 -3.50 4.04
CA MET A 447 0.83 -2.32 4.45
C MET A 447 -0.38 -2.07 3.53
N SER A 448 -0.28 -2.31 2.22
CA SER A 448 -1.43 -2.26 1.32
C SER A 448 -2.54 -3.21 1.76
N ALA A 449 -2.16 -4.45 2.11
CA ALA A 449 -3.09 -5.49 2.56
C ALA A 449 -3.71 -5.15 3.93
N LEU A 450 -2.91 -4.65 4.88
CA LEU A 450 -3.38 -4.22 6.19
C LEU A 450 -4.38 -3.07 6.09
N MET A 451 -4.10 -2.08 5.23
CA MET A 451 -4.97 -0.93 4.98
C MET A 451 -6.12 -1.22 4.00
N LYS A 452 -6.19 -2.42 3.44
CA LYS A 452 -7.22 -2.85 2.47
C LYS A 452 -7.27 -1.95 1.22
N GLN A 453 -6.11 -1.54 0.71
CA GLN A 453 -6.05 -0.62 -0.42
C GLN A 453 -6.01 -1.34 -1.75
N ARG A 454 -6.75 -0.80 -2.75
CA ARG A 454 -6.69 -1.24 -4.14
C ARG A 454 -5.36 -0.81 -4.76
N VAL A 455 -4.34 -1.63 -4.60
CA VAL A 455 -3.03 -1.49 -5.24
C VAL A 455 -2.77 -2.74 -6.07
N ILE A 456 -2.37 -2.57 -7.32
CA ILE A 456 -2.11 -3.68 -8.23
C ILE A 456 -0.60 -3.82 -8.40
N TYR A 457 -0.06 -4.93 -7.93
CA TYR A 457 1.34 -5.29 -8.11
C TYR A 457 1.48 -6.18 -9.35
N VAL A 458 2.36 -5.80 -10.26
CA VAL A 458 2.68 -6.58 -11.46
C VAL A 458 4.08 -7.13 -11.30
N PHE A 459 4.19 -8.44 -11.06
CA PHE A 459 5.45 -9.13 -10.90
C PHE A 459 5.70 -10.05 -12.09
N THR A 460 6.80 -9.86 -12.78
CA THR A 460 7.19 -10.72 -13.91
C THR A 460 8.41 -11.56 -13.58
N HIS A 461 8.78 -12.48 -14.49
CA HIS A 461 9.90 -13.41 -14.26
C HIS A 461 9.62 -14.31 -13.05
N ASP A 462 8.52 -15.06 -13.18
CA ASP A 462 7.77 -15.72 -12.10
C ASP A 462 8.43 -16.94 -11.48
N SER A 463 9.46 -17.52 -12.13
CA SER A 463 10.07 -18.80 -11.72
C SER A 463 11.47 -19.00 -12.31
N ILE A 464 12.05 -20.17 -12.11
CA ILE A 464 13.26 -20.63 -12.82
C ILE A 464 13.13 -20.54 -14.35
N GLY A 465 11.89 -20.46 -14.86
CA GLY A 465 11.59 -20.27 -16.28
C GLY A 465 12.08 -18.96 -16.87
N LEU A 466 12.57 -18.03 -16.07
CA LEU A 466 13.23 -16.82 -16.58
C LEU A 466 14.62 -17.14 -17.20
N GLY A 467 15.27 -18.22 -16.76
CA GLY A 467 16.46 -18.75 -17.41
C GLY A 467 17.78 -18.24 -16.86
N GLU A 468 18.62 -17.75 -17.73
CA GLU A 468 20.07 -17.58 -17.59
C GLU A 468 20.49 -16.55 -16.53
N ASP A 469 19.60 -15.65 -16.10
CA ASP A 469 19.89 -14.66 -15.04
C ASP A 469 20.20 -15.32 -13.68
N GLY A 470 19.78 -16.57 -13.50
CA GLY A 470 20.18 -17.42 -12.40
C GLY A 470 19.55 -17.12 -11.05
N PRO A 471 20.11 -17.70 -9.96
CA PRO A 471 19.48 -17.72 -8.63
C PRO A 471 19.16 -16.37 -8.02
N THR A 472 19.90 -15.32 -8.37
CA THR A 472 19.66 -13.96 -7.85
C THR A 472 18.37 -13.32 -8.38
N HIS A 473 17.82 -13.87 -9.47
CA HIS A 473 16.62 -13.38 -10.14
C HIS A 473 15.47 -14.38 -10.15
N GLN A 474 15.76 -15.66 -9.87
CA GLN A 474 14.79 -16.75 -9.88
C GLN A 474 14.07 -16.83 -8.53
N PRO A 475 12.76 -16.51 -8.45
CA PRO A 475 12.00 -16.59 -7.21
C PRO A 475 11.70 -18.06 -6.87
N ILE A 476 11.78 -18.40 -5.61
CA ILE A 476 11.45 -19.71 -5.03
C ILE A 476 10.37 -19.56 -3.96
N GLU A 477 10.68 -18.86 -2.86
CA GLU A 477 9.81 -18.66 -1.70
C GLU A 477 8.85 -17.46 -1.83
N GLN A 478 9.02 -16.60 -2.83
CA GLN A 478 8.29 -15.35 -2.96
C GLN A 478 6.79 -15.57 -3.16
N LEU A 479 6.38 -16.57 -3.94
CA LEU A 479 4.97 -16.94 -4.10
C LEU A 479 4.34 -17.36 -2.76
N THR A 480 5.04 -18.17 -1.98
CA THR A 480 4.60 -18.59 -0.64
C THR A 480 4.45 -17.37 0.26
N SER A 481 5.43 -16.47 0.27
CA SER A 481 5.40 -15.23 1.06
C SER A 481 4.21 -14.34 0.70
N LEU A 482 3.90 -14.17 -0.58
CA LEU A 482 2.74 -13.40 -1.03
C LEU A 482 1.42 -14.09 -0.65
N ARG A 483 1.28 -15.39 -0.93
CA ARG A 483 0.06 -16.18 -0.65
C ARG A 483 -0.27 -16.28 0.84
N THR A 484 0.74 -16.23 1.71
CA THR A 484 0.54 -16.26 3.17
C THR A 484 0.29 -14.88 3.78
N THR A 485 0.34 -13.81 2.99
CA THR A 485 0.01 -12.44 3.45
C THR A 485 -1.51 -12.30 3.54
N PRO A 486 -2.06 -12.02 4.74
CA PRO A 486 -3.50 -11.82 4.89
C PRO A 486 -4.02 -10.71 3.98
N ASN A 487 -5.20 -10.90 3.38
CA ASN A 487 -5.88 -9.95 2.51
C ASN A 487 -5.11 -9.54 1.23
N LEU A 488 -4.15 -10.34 0.78
CA LEU A 488 -3.46 -10.16 -0.49
C LEU A 488 -3.88 -11.29 -1.44
N ASP A 489 -4.48 -10.96 -2.58
CA ASP A 489 -4.80 -11.94 -3.63
C ASP A 489 -3.64 -12.05 -4.60
N THR A 490 -3.06 -13.25 -4.66
CA THR A 490 -1.90 -13.55 -5.50
C THR A 490 -2.34 -14.41 -6.68
N TRP A 491 -2.37 -13.82 -7.87
CA TRP A 491 -2.78 -14.45 -9.12
C TRP A 491 -1.55 -14.87 -9.93
N ARG A 492 -1.45 -16.14 -10.27
CA ARG A 492 -0.43 -16.68 -11.18
C ARG A 492 -1.10 -17.37 -12.38
N PRO A 493 -1.40 -16.59 -13.44
CA PRO A 493 -2.15 -17.08 -14.59
C PRO A 493 -1.39 -18.10 -15.46
N ALA A 494 -2.12 -19.09 -15.97
CA ALA A 494 -1.60 -20.16 -16.82
C ALA A 494 -1.48 -19.78 -18.29
N ASP A 495 -2.20 -18.76 -18.76
CA ASP A 495 -2.21 -18.32 -20.15
C ASP A 495 -2.80 -16.90 -20.31
N ALA A 496 -3.03 -16.49 -21.55
CA ALA A 496 -3.55 -15.17 -21.86
C ALA A 496 -4.98 -14.96 -21.33
N VAL A 497 -5.82 -16.00 -21.25
CA VAL A 497 -7.21 -15.89 -20.78
C VAL A 497 -7.24 -15.64 -19.27
N GLU A 498 -6.52 -16.44 -18.52
CA GLU A 498 -6.37 -16.23 -17.06
C GLU A 498 -5.70 -14.89 -16.76
N SER A 499 -4.73 -14.45 -17.58
CA SER A 499 -4.08 -13.14 -17.40
C SER A 499 -5.07 -11.98 -17.56
N ALA A 500 -5.96 -12.03 -18.54
CA ALA A 500 -6.99 -11.02 -18.74
C ALA A 500 -8.04 -11.04 -17.61
N ALA A 501 -8.44 -12.24 -17.15
CA ALA A 501 -9.37 -12.39 -16.02
C ALA A 501 -8.75 -11.89 -14.70
N ALA A 502 -7.47 -12.17 -14.43
CA ALA A 502 -6.76 -11.69 -13.26
C ALA A 502 -6.67 -10.14 -13.24
N TRP A 503 -6.40 -9.50 -14.37
CA TRP A 503 -6.44 -8.04 -14.49
C TRP A 503 -7.83 -7.47 -14.22
N LYS A 504 -8.88 -8.06 -14.81
CA LYS A 504 -10.27 -7.65 -14.55
C LYS A 504 -10.57 -7.73 -13.05
N TYR A 505 -10.27 -8.87 -12.42
CA TYR A 505 -10.47 -9.08 -10.99
C TYR A 505 -9.74 -8.02 -10.15
N ALA A 506 -8.46 -7.78 -10.43
CA ALA A 506 -7.65 -6.81 -9.68
C ALA A 506 -8.17 -5.36 -9.80
N LEU A 507 -8.72 -5.00 -10.96
CA LEU A 507 -9.32 -3.69 -11.19
C LEU A 507 -10.67 -3.53 -10.47
N GLU A 508 -11.46 -4.60 -10.36
CA GLU A 508 -12.76 -4.60 -9.67
C GLU A 508 -12.63 -4.69 -8.15
N ARG A 509 -11.58 -5.33 -7.65
CA ARG A 509 -11.35 -5.49 -6.22
C ARG A 509 -11.08 -4.14 -5.54
N ASN A 510 -11.83 -3.81 -4.50
CA ASN A 510 -11.73 -2.52 -3.79
C ASN A 510 -11.45 -2.63 -2.28
N ASP A 511 -11.24 -3.85 -1.77
CA ASP A 511 -11.04 -4.15 -0.35
C ASP A 511 -9.66 -4.72 -0.02
N GLY A 512 -8.74 -4.68 -0.97
CA GLY A 512 -7.36 -5.13 -0.77
C GLY A 512 -6.52 -5.11 -2.04
N PRO A 513 -5.21 -5.31 -1.93
CA PRO A 513 -4.29 -5.36 -3.06
C PRO A 513 -4.36 -6.70 -3.80
N SER A 514 -3.96 -6.67 -5.07
CA SER A 514 -3.77 -7.85 -5.90
C SER A 514 -2.34 -7.90 -6.44
N ALA A 515 -1.69 -9.05 -6.35
CA ALA A 515 -0.41 -9.35 -6.98
C ALA A 515 -0.63 -10.23 -8.21
N LEU A 516 -0.25 -9.75 -9.37
CA LEU A 516 -0.38 -10.42 -10.66
C LEU A 516 1.00 -10.92 -11.10
N ILE A 517 1.17 -12.23 -11.18
CA ILE A 517 2.45 -12.90 -11.38
C ILE A 517 2.52 -13.46 -12.79
N PHE A 518 3.50 -13.01 -13.57
CA PHE A 518 3.59 -13.32 -14.99
C PHE A 518 4.93 -13.91 -15.42
N SER A 519 4.88 -14.85 -16.36
CA SER A 519 6.05 -15.53 -16.93
C SER A 519 6.82 -14.65 -17.92
N ARG A 520 8.13 -14.92 -18.04
CA ARG A 520 8.97 -14.43 -19.14
C ARG A 520 8.79 -15.29 -20.41
N GLN A 521 8.69 -16.61 -20.23
CA GLN A 521 8.53 -17.60 -21.30
C GLN A 521 7.08 -17.64 -21.83
N ASN A 522 6.91 -18.12 -23.06
CA ASN A 522 5.60 -18.34 -23.66
C ASN A 522 4.86 -19.48 -22.97
N LEU A 523 3.54 -19.32 -22.82
CA LEU A 523 2.62 -20.31 -22.27
C LEU A 523 1.61 -20.72 -23.33
N ASN A 524 1.32 -22.01 -23.42
CA ASN A 524 0.35 -22.55 -24.34
C ASN A 524 -1.08 -22.22 -23.89
N HIS A 525 -1.90 -21.82 -24.83
CA HIS A 525 -3.32 -21.60 -24.59
C HIS A 525 -3.98 -22.89 -24.06
N GLN A 526 -4.82 -22.75 -23.04
CA GLN A 526 -5.66 -23.80 -22.50
C GLN A 526 -7.10 -23.59 -22.95
N THR A 527 -7.64 -24.57 -23.70
CA THR A 527 -9.04 -24.50 -24.16
C THR A 527 -10.01 -24.63 -23.00
N ARG A 528 -10.98 -23.73 -22.93
CA ARG A 528 -12.03 -23.64 -21.92
C ARG A 528 -13.39 -23.39 -22.55
N ASP A 529 -14.44 -23.90 -21.94
CA ASP A 529 -15.80 -23.46 -22.22
C ASP A 529 -16.15 -22.15 -21.47
N ALA A 530 -17.33 -21.62 -21.75
CA ALA A 530 -17.77 -20.36 -21.14
C ALA A 530 -17.94 -20.46 -19.61
N GLY A 531 -18.33 -21.61 -19.08
CA GLY A 531 -18.45 -21.86 -17.64
C GLY A 531 -17.09 -21.83 -16.96
N GLN A 532 -16.10 -22.52 -17.55
CA GLN A 532 -14.72 -22.54 -17.06
C GLN A 532 -14.07 -21.16 -17.09
N ILE A 533 -14.35 -20.35 -18.13
CA ILE A 533 -13.87 -18.95 -18.19
C ILE A 533 -14.46 -18.13 -17.03
N ALA A 534 -15.74 -18.30 -16.73
CA ALA A 534 -16.38 -17.62 -15.61
C ALA A 534 -15.81 -18.09 -14.24
N ASP A 535 -15.50 -19.37 -14.12
CA ASP A 535 -14.95 -19.96 -12.90
C ASP A 535 -13.49 -19.55 -12.59
N ILE A 536 -12.75 -18.97 -13.55
CA ILE A 536 -11.42 -18.36 -13.28
C ILE A 536 -11.53 -17.36 -12.12
N ASN A 537 -12.60 -16.57 -12.09
CA ASN A 537 -12.83 -15.56 -11.04
C ASN A 537 -13.04 -16.16 -9.63
N ARG A 538 -13.19 -17.48 -9.54
CA ARG A 538 -13.26 -18.21 -8.25
C ARG A 538 -11.90 -18.65 -7.71
N GLY A 539 -10.82 -18.36 -8.44
CA GLY A 539 -9.44 -18.56 -8.00
C GLY A 539 -8.90 -19.98 -8.13
N GLY A 540 -9.76 -20.97 -8.33
CA GLY A 540 -9.39 -22.36 -8.63
C GLY A 540 -10.59 -23.08 -9.23
N TYR A 541 -10.37 -23.84 -10.31
CA TYR A 541 -11.45 -24.48 -11.07
C TYR A 541 -10.97 -25.74 -11.81
N VAL A 542 -11.90 -26.59 -12.20
CA VAL A 542 -11.62 -27.80 -12.98
C VAL A 542 -11.37 -27.42 -14.43
N LEU A 543 -10.12 -27.57 -14.89
CA LEU A 543 -9.71 -27.27 -16.27
C LEU A 543 -9.91 -28.49 -17.19
N LYS A 544 -9.55 -29.69 -16.74
CA LYS A 544 -9.80 -30.97 -17.44
C LYS A 544 -10.41 -31.95 -16.43
N ASP A 545 -11.35 -32.76 -16.92
CA ASP A 545 -12.03 -33.74 -16.07
C ASP A 545 -12.12 -35.12 -16.72
N CYS A 546 -12.57 -36.10 -15.97
CA CYS A 546 -12.84 -37.45 -16.44
C CYS A 546 -14.34 -37.80 -16.30
N ALA A 547 -14.77 -38.90 -16.89
CA ALA A 547 -16.10 -39.42 -16.66
C ALA A 547 -16.20 -40.09 -15.27
N GLY A 548 -17.09 -39.57 -14.42
CA GLY A 548 -17.28 -40.05 -13.05
C GLY A 548 -16.31 -39.44 -12.05
N GLU A 549 -15.99 -40.17 -10.99
CA GLU A 549 -15.09 -39.72 -9.94
C GLU A 549 -13.64 -39.91 -10.36
N PRO A 550 -12.77 -38.89 -10.24
CA PRO A 550 -11.36 -39.04 -10.53
C PRO A 550 -10.66 -39.90 -9.48
N GLU A 551 -9.68 -40.69 -9.90
CA GLU A 551 -8.78 -41.42 -9.01
C GLU A 551 -7.52 -40.61 -8.68
N LEU A 552 -7.17 -39.60 -9.51
CA LEU A 552 -6.04 -38.71 -9.34
C LEU A 552 -6.43 -37.26 -9.68
N ILE A 553 -5.95 -36.30 -8.89
CA ILE A 553 -6.09 -34.88 -9.17
C ILE A 553 -4.71 -34.24 -9.34
N LEU A 554 -4.46 -33.64 -10.49
CA LEU A 554 -3.30 -32.79 -10.75
C LEU A 554 -3.69 -31.32 -10.47
N ILE A 555 -2.95 -30.67 -9.58
CA ILE A 555 -3.20 -29.27 -9.20
C ILE A 555 -2.02 -28.44 -9.68
N SER A 556 -2.27 -27.35 -10.40
CA SER A 556 -1.19 -26.50 -10.88
C SER A 556 -1.62 -25.03 -10.99
N ALA A 557 -0.64 -24.11 -11.02
CA ALA A 557 -0.84 -22.70 -11.28
C ALA A 557 0.26 -22.18 -12.22
N GLY A 558 -0.06 -21.14 -12.99
CA GLY A 558 0.93 -20.50 -13.86
C GLY A 558 1.47 -21.38 -14.97
N SER A 559 2.75 -21.27 -15.21
CA SER A 559 3.43 -21.90 -16.36
C SER A 559 3.36 -23.44 -16.35
N GLU A 560 3.19 -24.08 -15.21
CA GLU A 560 3.20 -25.54 -15.10
C GLU A 560 1.83 -26.18 -15.40
N VAL A 561 0.75 -25.40 -15.54
CA VAL A 561 -0.57 -25.91 -15.92
C VAL A 561 -0.55 -26.64 -17.27
N GLY A 562 0.21 -26.11 -18.24
CA GLY A 562 0.38 -26.77 -19.54
C GLY A 562 1.01 -28.15 -19.42
N LEU A 563 1.97 -28.34 -18.50
CA LEU A 563 2.60 -29.64 -18.22
C LEU A 563 1.63 -30.60 -17.53
N ALA A 564 0.82 -30.10 -16.59
CA ALA A 564 -0.23 -30.89 -15.94
C ALA A 564 -1.28 -31.40 -16.94
N VAL A 565 -1.64 -30.57 -17.95
CA VAL A 565 -2.57 -30.97 -19.03
C VAL A 565 -1.94 -32.04 -19.91
N GLN A 566 -0.66 -31.96 -20.26
CA GLN A 566 0.05 -33.02 -21.03
C GLN A 566 0.08 -34.35 -20.25
N ALA A 567 0.30 -34.30 -18.93
CA ALA A 567 0.24 -35.49 -18.08
C ALA A 567 -1.18 -36.07 -18.04
N TRP A 568 -2.21 -35.23 -17.94
CA TRP A 568 -3.61 -35.64 -18.01
C TRP A 568 -3.94 -36.35 -19.33
N GLU A 569 -3.46 -35.84 -20.48
CA GLU A 569 -3.64 -36.50 -21.78
C GLU A 569 -3.04 -37.91 -21.79
N LYS A 570 -1.81 -38.07 -21.32
CA LYS A 570 -1.12 -39.37 -21.30
C LYS A 570 -1.75 -40.37 -20.34
N LEU A 571 -2.10 -39.96 -19.14
CA LEU A 571 -2.78 -40.80 -18.15
C LEU A 571 -4.19 -41.20 -18.63
N THR A 572 -4.90 -40.31 -19.31
CA THR A 572 -6.20 -40.63 -19.91
C THR A 572 -6.07 -41.66 -21.07
N GLU A 573 -5.04 -41.52 -21.94
CA GLU A 573 -4.72 -42.51 -22.98
C GLU A 573 -4.44 -43.93 -22.37
N GLN A 574 -3.90 -43.97 -21.14
CA GLN A 574 -3.68 -45.20 -20.38
C GLN A 574 -4.94 -45.71 -19.67
N GLY A 575 -6.07 -45.02 -19.78
CA GLY A 575 -7.36 -45.38 -19.17
C GLY A 575 -7.53 -44.92 -17.72
N ARG A 576 -6.66 -44.06 -17.21
CA ARG A 576 -6.75 -43.49 -15.87
C ARG A 576 -7.81 -42.39 -15.80
N LYS A 577 -8.48 -42.23 -14.65
CA LYS A 577 -9.46 -41.19 -14.38
C LYS A 577 -8.80 -40.03 -13.68
N VAL A 578 -8.36 -39.04 -14.43
CA VAL A 578 -7.57 -37.91 -13.93
C VAL A 578 -8.33 -36.60 -14.10
N ARG A 579 -8.22 -35.74 -13.11
CA ARG A 579 -8.70 -34.34 -13.14
C ARG A 579 -7.52 -33.39 -13.11
N VAL A 580 -7.58 -32.29 -13.88
CA VAL A 580 -6.66 -31.15 -13.75
C VAL A 580 -7.39 -29.97 -13.16
N VAL A 581 -6.85 -29.41 -12.11
CA VAL A 581 -7.33 -28.16 -11.47
C VAL A 581 -6.30 -27.06 -11.74
N SER A 582 -6.73 -26.00 -12.43
CA SER A 582 -5.99 -24.74 -12.45
C SER A 582 -6.31 -23.93 -11.21
N MET A 583 -5.29 -23.49 -10.47
CA MET A 583 -5.41 -22.77 -9.21
C MET A 583 -4.71 -21.40 -9.29
N PRO A 584 -5.16 -20.48 -10.16
CA PRO A 584 -4.47 -19.21 -10.38
C PRO A 584 -4.44 -18.31 -9.14
N CYS A 585 -5.39 -18.42 -8.19
CA CYS A 585 -5.41 -17.63 -6.96
C CYS A 585 -5.99 -18.41 -5.78
N THR A 586 -5.11 -18.89 -4.93
CA THR A 586 -5.50 -19.75 -3.79
C THR A 586 -6.35 -19.02 -2.74
N SER A 587 -6.12 -17.73 -2.46
CA SER A 587 -6.91 -16.95 -1.48
C SER A 587 -8.36 -16.79 -1.92
N VAL A 588 -8.59 -16.52 -3.19
CA VAL A 588 -9.93 -16.39 -3.79
C VAL A 588 -10.65 -17.74 -3.80
N TYR A 589 -9.93 -18.84 -4.09
CA TYR A 589 -10.50 -20.19 -3.99
C TYR A 589 -10.88 -20.53 -2.55
N GLU A 590 -10.06 -20.22 -1.58
CA GLU A 590 -10.36 -20.49 -0.16
C GLU A 590 -11.57 -19.72 0.36
N ALA A 591 -11.86 -18.56 -0.22
CA ALA A 591 -13.03 -17.77 0.12
C ALA A 591 -14.35 -18.34 -0.45
N GLN A 592 -14.28 -19.33 -1.35
CA GLN A 592 -15.48 -19.97 -1.91
C GLN A 592 -16.20 -20.82 -0.86
N ASP A 593 -17.49 -21.05 -1.10
CA ASP A 593 -18.29 -21.94 -0.25
C ASP A 593 -17.80 -23.40 -0.29
N ALA A 594 -18.18 -24.17 0.74
CA ALA A 594 -17.73 -25.55 0.89
C ALA A 594 -18.17 -26.45 -0.26
N GLY A 595 -19.36 -26.21 -0.84
CA GLY A 595 -19.88 -26.97 -1.97
C GLY A 595 -19.02 -26.80 -3.22
N TYR A 596 -18.65 -25.56 -3.53
CA TYR A 596 -17.75 -25.29 -4.65
C TYR A 596 -16.38 -25.90 -4.45
N LYS A 597 -15.78 -25.71 -3.26
CA LYS A 597 -14.46 -26.30 -2.96
C LYS A 597 -14.49 -27.82 -3.08
N GLN A 598 -15.54 -28.47 -2.61
CA GLN A 598 -15.74 -29.90 -2.73
C GLN A 598 -15.95 -30.35 -4.20
N SER A 599 -16.57 -29.55 -5.04
CA SER A 599 -16.73 -29.88 -6.47
C SER A 599 -15.41 -29.83 -7.24
N VAL A 600 -14.49 -28.96 -6.83
CA VAL A 600 -13.16 -28.80 -7.46
C VAL A 600 -12.16 -29.81 -6.90
N LEU A 601 -12.03 -29.89 -5.57
CA LEU A 601 -11.11 -30.79 -4.85
C LEU A 601 -11.91 -31.69 -3.87
N PRO A 602 -12.57 -32.73 -4.38
CA PRO A 602 -13.36 -33.65 -3.55
C PRO A 602 -12.50 -34.34 -2.49
N LEU A 603 -12.93 -34.30 -1.23
CA LEU A 603 -12.16 -34.79 -0.08
C LEU A 603 -11.89 -36.30 -0.13
N GLN A 604 -12.76 -37.07 -0.78
CA GLN A 604 -12.61 -38.51 -0.95
C GLN A 604 -11.47 -38.91 -1.91
N VAL A 605 -10.99 -38.00 -2.73
CA VAL A 605 -9.84 -38.23 -3.62
C VAL A 605 -8.58 -37.75 -2.94
N SER A 606 -7.83 -38.66 -2.31
CA SER A 606 -6.58 -38.37 -1.60
C SER A 606 -5.34 -38.36 -2.52
N ALA A 607 -5.37 -39.11 -3.62
CA ALA A 607 -4.29 -39.09 -4.59
C ALA A 607 -4.25 -37.77 -5.34
N ARG A 608 -3.31 -36.91 -4.95
CA ARG A 608 -3.15 -35.56 -5.49
C ARG A 608 -1.68 -35.23 -5.73
N ILE A 609 -1.40 -34.59 -6.86
CA ILE A 609 -0.07 -34.09 -7.20
C ILE A 609 -0.19 -32.60 -7.48
N ALA A 610 0.58 -31.79 -6.77
CA ALA A 610 0.73 -30.37 -7.10
C ALA A 610 2.01 -30.16 -7.91
N ILE A 611 1.94 -29.27 -8.92
CA ILE A 611 3.05 -29.01 -9.84
C ILE A 611 3.20 -27.49 -9.96
N GLU A 612 4.26 -26.94 -9.39
CA GLU A 612 4.56 -25.52 -9.50
C GLU A 612 6.05 -25.23 -9.26
N ALA A 613 6.67 -24.47 -10.15
CA ALA A 613 8.07 -24.02 -10.04
C ALA A 613 8.20 -22.91 -8.99
N SER A 614 7.88 -23.25 -7.74
CA SER A 614 7.98 -22.44 -6.52
C SER A 614 8.26 -23.35 -5.34
N HIS A 615 8.43 -22.80 -4.12
CA HIS A 615 8.70 -23.62 -2.93
C HIS A 615 7.59 -24.65 -2.70
N ALA A 616 7.98 -25.90 -2.55
CA ALA A 616 7.08 -27.06 -2.50
C ALA A 616 6.09 -27.03 -1.32
N ASP A 617 6.53 -26.57 -0.15
CA ASP A 617 5.81 -26.70 1.12
C ASP A 617 4.40 -26.07 1.11
N TYR A 618 4.18 -25.04 0.32
CA TYR A 618 2.87 -24.37 0.26
C TYR A 618 1.74 -25.31 -0.17
N TRP A 619 2.06 -26.27 -1.06
CA TRP A 619 1.07 -27.12 -1.68
C TRP A 619 0.61 -28.30 -0.82
N TYR A 620 1.32 -28.65 0.26
CA TYR A 620 0.88 -29.72 1.17
C TYR A 620 -0.49 -29.45 1.81
N LYS A 621 -0.91 -28.19 1.91
CA LYS A 621 -2.29 -27.85 2.31
C LYS A 621 -3.37 -28.45 1.40
N TYR A 622 -3.07 -28.63 0.12
CA TYR A 622 -4.00 -29.08 -0.92
C TYR A 622 -3.85 -30.56 -1.27
N VAL A 623 -2.64 -31.07 -1.21
CA VAL A 623 -2.38 -32.48 -1.54
C VAL A 623 -2.41 -33.39 -0.33
N GLY A 624 -2.28 -32.86 0.89
CA GLY A 624 -2.16 -33.67 2.11
C GLY A 624 -0.75 -34.25 2.29
N LEU A 625 -0.55 -35.00 3.38
CA LEU A 625 0.77 -35.56 3.72
C LEU A 625 1.15 -36.75 2.82
N GLU A 626 0.17 -37.44 2.26
CA GLU A 626 0.36 -38.60 1.38
C GLU A 626 0.48 -38.22 -0.10
N GLY A 627 0.01 -37.02 -0.46
CA GLY A 627 0.13 -36.47 -1.81
C GLY A 627 1.56 -36.15 -2.18
N ARG A 628 1.77 -35.79 -3.44
CA ARG A 628 3.09 -35.45 -4.00
C ARG A 628 3.14 -33.99 -4.43
N VAL A 629 4.30 -33.37 -4.32
CA VAL A 629 4.55 -32.00 -4.79
C VAL A 629 5.80 -32.01 -5.67
N ILE A 630 5.63 -31.65 -6.93
CA ILE A 630 6.74 -31.35 -7.84
C ILE A 630 6.96 -29.85 -7.75
N GLY A 631 7.95 -29.43 -6.97
CA GLY A 631 8.26 -28.06 -6.62
C GLY A 631 9.74 -27.89 -6.28
N MET A 632 10.14 -26.66 -5.99
CA MET A 632 11.50 -26.31 -5.62
C MET A 632 11.74 -26.51 -4.13
N THR A 633 12.91 -27.03 -3.78
CA THR A 633 13.40 -27.14 -2.39
C THR A 633 14.78 -26.50 -2.23
N THR A 634 15.38 -26.04 -3.33
CA THR A 634 16.68 -25.38 -3.41
C THR A 634 16.56 -24.12 -4.28
N TYR A 635 17.60 -23.31 -4.31
CA TYR A 635 17.72 -22.25 -5.31
C TYR A 635 17.87 -22.85 -6.71
N GLY A 636 17.57 -22.02 -7.73
CA GLY A 636 17.78 -22.39 -9.12
C GLY A 636 19.25 -22.30 -9.55
N GLU A 637 19.46 -22.37 -10.85
CA GLU A 637 20.78 -22.32 -11.48
C GLU A 637 20.77 -21.41 -12.71
N SER A 638 21.96 -20.99 -13.17
CA SER A 638 22.10 -20.17 -14.36
C SER A 638 22.22 -21.06 -15.59
N ALA A 639 21.11 -21.27 -16.30
CA ALA A 639 21.03 -22.06 -17.53
C ALA A 639 19.78 -21.66 -18.35
N PRO A 640 19.69 -22.11 -19.64
CA PRO A 640 18.45 -21.97 -20.40
C PRO A 640 17.26 -22.64 -19.71
N ALA A 641 16.10 -22.00 -19.74
CA ALA A 641 14.90 -22.46 -19.04
C ALA A 641 14.55 -23.95 -19.26
N PRO A 642 14.58 -24.53 -20.48
CA PRO A 642 14.28 -25.94 -20.67
C PRO A 642 15.21 -26.88 -19.87
N ALA A 643 16.51 -26.58 -19.80
CA ALA A 643 17.45 -27.35 -19.01
C ALA A 643 17.18 -27.26 -17.52
N LEU A 644 16.74 -26.09 -17.02
CA LEU A 644 16.35 -25.90 -15.62
C LEU A 644 15.10 -26.70 -15.27
N PHE A 645 14.08 -26.67 -16.12
CA PHE A 645 12.87 -27.46 -15.89
C PHE A 645 13.17 -28.97 -15.86
N GLU A 646 14.08 -29.45 -16.74
CA GLU A 646 14.55 -30.86 -16.75
C GLU A 646 15.34 -31.19 -15.47
N GLU A 647 16.32 -30.35 -15.09
CA GLU A 647 17.18 -30.55 -13.91
C GLU A 647 16.37 -30.62 -12.61
N PHE A 648 15.38 -29.75 -12.46
CA PHE A 648 14.55 -29.67 -11.25
C PHE A 648 13.30 -30.57 -11.32
N GLY A 649 13.20 -31.45 -12.31
CA GLY A 649 12.18 -32.49 -12.39
C GLY A 649 10.78 -32.01 -12.83
N PHE A 650 10.66 -30.85 -13.44
CA PHE A 650 9.42 -30.39 -14.07
C PHE A 650 9.28 -31.01 -15.47
N THR A 651 9.19 -32.34 -15.53
CA THR A 651 9.10 -33.13 -16.76
C THR A 651 7.84 -34.00 -16.75
N LEU A 652 7.36 -34.32 -17.95
CA LEU A 652 6.22 -35.22 -18.12
C LEU A 652 6.50 -36.59 -17.48
N GLU A 653 7.70 -37.14 -17.72
CA GLU A 653 8.14 -38.45 -17.20
C GLU A 653 8.09 -38.49 -15.66
N ASN A 654 8.53 -37.42 -14.99
CA ASN A 654 8.49 -37.36 -13.54
C ASN A 654 7.04 -37.33 -13.02
N ILE A 655 6.15 -36.56 -13.67
CA ILE A 655 4.73 -36.51 -13.28
C ILE A 655 4.08 -37.89 -13.44
N LEU A 656 4.33 -38.57 -14.55
CA LEU A 656 3.78 -39.90 -14.80
C LEU A 656 4.32 -40.92 -13.78
N GLY A 657 5.62 -40.88 -13.47
CA GLY A 657 6.22 -41.75 -12.46
C GLY A 657 5.62 -41.52 -11.06
N GLN A 658 5.48 -40.26 -10.63
CA GLN A 658 4.84 -39.92 -9.35
C GLN A 658 3.35 -40.32 -9.30
N ALA A 659 2.64 -40.25 -10.44
CA ALA A 659 1.27 -40.69 -10.54
C ALA A 659 1.13 -42.23 -10.41
N ASP A 660 2.00 -42.98 -11.08
CA ASP A 660 2.00 -44.44 -11.00
C ASP A 660 2.32 -44.90 -9.57
N GLU A 661 3.38 -44.37 -8.95
CA GLU A 661 3.70 -44.67 -7.54
C GLU A 661 2.53 -44.37 -6.59
N LEU A 662 1.88 -43.18 -6.72
CA LEU A 662 0.78 -42.77 -5.84
C LEU A 662 -0.50 -43.59 -6.03
N LEU A 663 -0.71 -44.20 -7.20
CA LEU A 663 -1.88 -45.02 -7.51
C LEU A 663 -1.66 -46.53 -7.26
N GLU A 664 -0.42 -46.94 -7.06
CA GLU A 664 -0.06 -48.32 -6.69
C GLU A 664 -0.02 -48.54 -5.17
N ASP A 665 0.24 -47.47 -4.40
CA ASP A 665 0.16 -47.43 -2.91
C ASP A 665 -1.29 -47.45 -2.42
#